data_7b14d0493f1aebe6cf79d18536e226b3
#
_entry.id   7b14d0493f1aebe6cf79d18536e226b3
#
_cell.length_a   1.000
_cell.length_b   1.000
_cell.length_c   1.000
_cell.angle_alpha   90.00
_cell.angle_beta   90.00
_cell.angle_gamma   90.00
#
_symmetry.space_group_name_H-M   'P 1'
#
loop_
_entity.id
_entity.type
_entity.pdbx_description
1 polymer ?
#
loop_
_entity_poly.entity_id
_entity_poly.type
_entity_poly.pdbx_seq_one_letter_code
_entity_poly.pdbx_strand_id
1 'polypeptide(L)'
;MFQPTCSIPDNGKDVYTRIFIDCGADINCIDIDFAKRNKVNLRKIEKPLKINNVDGSPNDTGTVKYECKFFFKIGTIVHNETFYAMKCGRDNLILGLPWLNKINPKIDWEKKSIEINDATDQTEAYNRARYENQPAIQTLAEEPTYPDLLPTDYEKETPFYPDENFHNYVRGVENVYMKTTGTGRWMKRNKKLVPFMVAKTSISGKLAQKAEQVEVTLPEEYLEYAEVFSEEAFQKMPPRQAYDHPIELDETFKPRVGKVYPLSPDEQKATDDFVEENLRNGKIRPSMSPQASSFFYVGKKDEGIRPCQDYRYVNEHTIKDAYPLPLISDLIDKVKDAKLFTKFDIRSGYNNIRIKEGDEWKAAFITPKGLFEPTVMFFGLSNSPATFQRFMNDSFKDMIAEGWLIVYMDDMLITSRNKEEDIERTRRVLQRMKELDLHLKLKKCRFGVEEVDFLGLILRPGEIAMDPTKLSGIAEWPTPTKVKDVRSFLGFTNYYRRFIGDYSNIARPLIDLTKKEKQWNWSASHQTAFDRLKEEFAREAVLTLPDLDKPFAIATDASKDASGGILLQVDSNGEWHPCSYLSQSFSPAERNYDIYDRELLAVIRGLKTWKHYLRGSPFPVKVYTNHKNLLYFKEPQKLNCRQAQWMLDIGDYDLKLVHVPGKELAGPNALS
;
A
#
# COMPACT_ATOMS: atom_id res chain seq x y z
N MET A 1 6.38 1.24 20.64
CA MET A 1 7.47 2.11 21.12
C MET A 1 6.88 3.12 22.10
N PHE A 2 7.48 3.27 23.28
CA PHE A 2 6.95 4.19 24.30
C PHE A 2 7.58 5.57 24.10
N GLN A 3 6.77 6.61 23.94
CA GLN A 3 7.20 8.00 23.77
C GLN A 3 6.50 8.85 24.84
N PRO A 4 7.16 9.16 25.95
CA PRO A 4 6.58 10.03 26.96
C PRO A 4 6.40 11.45 26.40
N THR A 5 5.33 12.11 26.85
CA THR A 5 5.13 13.53 26.57
C THR A 5 5.99 14.35 27.52
N CYS A 6 6.72 15.34 27.00
CA CYS A 6 7.40 16.32 27.82
C CYS A 6 6.83 17.73 27.61
N SER A 7 6.99 18.59 28.57
CA SER A 7 6.74 20.00 28.41
C SER A 7 8.06 20.79 28.56
N ILE A 8 8.25 21.76 27.67
CA ILE A 8 9.35 22.71 27.73
C ILE A 8 8.77 24.01 28.29
N PRO A 9 9.14 24.42 29.51
CA PRO A 9 8.57 25.59 30.11
C PRO A 9 8.99 26.87 29.37
N ASP A 10 8.03 27.72 29.01
CA ASP A 10 8.26 29.01 28.38
C ASP A 10 7.34 30.07 29.00
N ASN A 11 7.89 31.16 29.55
CA ASN A 11 7.25 32.40 30.01
C ASN A 11 5.74 32.37 30.31
N GLY A 12 5.24 31.24 30.90
CA GLY A 12 3.84 31.04 31.28
C GLY A 12 3.02 30.14 30.36
N LYS A 13 3.59 29.63 29.26
CA LYS A 13 2.99 28.59 28.44
C LYS A 13 4.01 27.47 28.22
N ASP A 14 3.63 26.24 28.51
CA ASP A 14 4.48 25.07 28.29
C ASP A 14 4.33 24.60 26.84
N VAL A 15 5.45 24.39 26.15
CA VAL A 15 5.46 23.75 24.83
C VAL A 15 5.49 22.23 25.01
N TYR A 16 4.41 21.56 24.68
CA TYR A 16 4.31 20.11 24.78
C TYR A 16 4.88 19.43 23.54
N THR A 17 5.70 18.40 23.74
CA THR A 17 6.23 17.58 22.63
C THR A 17 6.49 16.16 23.09
N ARG A 18 6.69 15.25 22.13
CA ARG A 18 7.09 13.87 22.42
C ARG A 18 8.60 13.79 22.51
N ILE A 19 9.07 12.99 23.47
CA ILE A 19 10.47 12.61 23.57
C ILE A 19 10.62 11.15 23.17
N PHE A 20 11.56 10.89 22.31
CA PHE A 20 12.02 9.53 22.05
C PHE A 20 13.18 9.19 22.99
N ILE A 21 13.07 8.08 23.73
CA ILE A 21 14.14 7.59 24.60
C ILE A 21 14.87 6.48 23.85
N ASP A 22 16.13 6.74 23.50
CA ASP A 22 16.94 5.87 22.65
C ASP A 22 18.24 5.46 23.35
N CYS A 23 18.29 4.21 23.79
CA CYS A 23 19.50 3.64 24.40
C CYS A 23 20.64 3.37 23.39
N GLY A 24 20.39 3.52 22.10
CA GLY A 24 21.41 3.44 21.05
C GLY A 24 21.98 4.79 20.65
N ALA A 25 21.45 5.91 21.17
CA ALA A 25 21.96 7.25 20.88
C ALA A 25 23.05 7.65 21.87
N ASP A 26 24.24 7.93 21.38
CA ASP A 26 25.38 8.36 22.18
C ASP A 26 25.25 9.82 22.67
N ILE A 27 24.27 10.57 22.19
CA ILE A 27 24.03 11.98 22.54
C ILE A 27 22.55 12.27 22.66
N ASN A 28 22.17 13.33 23.39
CA ASN A 28 20.80 13.85 23.33
C ASN A 28 20.66 14.76 22.11
N CYS A 29 19.55 14.62 21.35
CA CYS A 29 19.34 15.37 20.12
C CYS A 29 18.06 16.18 20.14
N ILE A 30 18.07 17.32 19.44
CA ILE A 30 16.88 18.12 19.12
C ILE A 30 16.78 18.29 17.60
N ASP A 31 15.56 18.13 17.06
CA ASP A 31 15.34 18.41 15.65
C ASP A 31 15.61 19.89 15.35
N ILE A 32 16.45 20.14 14.34
CA ILE A 32 16.91 21.49 14.02
C ILE A 32 15.78 22.43 13.58
N ASP A 33 14.76 21.89 12.91
CA ASP A 33 13.62 22.69 12.47
C ASP A 33 12.66 22.93 13.63
N PHE A 34 12.48 21.96 14.54
CA PHE A 34 11.77 22.16 15.79
C PHE A 34 12.45 23.25 16.64
N ALA A 35 13.77 23.18 16.78
CA ALA A 35 14.55 24.18 17.52
C ALA A 35 14.38 25.58 16.93
N LYS A 36 14.43 25.72 15.59
CA LYS A 36 14.23 27.01 14.90
C LYS A 36 12.81 27.54 15.05
N ARG A 37 11.79 26.69 14.87
CA ARG A 37 10.37 27.08 15.01
C ARG A 37 10.07 27.61 16.42
N ASN A 38 10.64 26.98 17.42
CA ASN A 38 10.44 27.36 18.82
C ASN A 38 11.51 28.34 19.34
N LYS A 39 12.30 28.97 18.46
CA LYS A 39 13.32 29.99 18.78
C LYS A 39 14.31 29.56 19.90
N VAL A 40 14.64 28.26 19.92
CA VAL A 40 15.62 27.74 20.87
C VAL A 40 16.98 28.42 20.65
N ASN A 41 17.62 28.87 21.72
CA ASN A 41 18.92 29.52 21.62
C ASN A 41 20.01 28.50 21.28
N LEU A 42 20.38 28.44 19.99
CA LEU A 42 21.41 27.55 19.47
C LEU A 42 22.79 28.19 19.56
N ARG A 43 23.72 27.54 20.25
CA ARG A 43 25.12 27.93 20.32
C ARG A 43 25.94 27.14 19.33
N LYS A 44 26.87 27.78 18.65
CA LYS A 44 27.77 27.09 17.72
C LYS A 44 28.83 26.35 18.53
N ILE A 45 29.05 25.07 18.25
CA ILE A 45 30.09 24.25 18.87
C ILE A 45 31.44 24.52 18.23
N GLU A 46 32.50 24.59 19.06
CA GLU A 46 33.86 24.88 18.58
C GLU A 46 34.37 23.80 17.62
N LYS A 47 34.11 22.52 17.92
CA LYS A 47 34.50 21.39 17.08
C LYS A 47 33.25 20.67 16.59
N PRO A 48 32.87 20.83 15.30
CA PRO A 48 31.74 20.16 14.74
C PRO A 48 31.80 18.63 14.89
N LEU A 49 30.71 18.00 15.31
CA LEU A 49 30.62 16.56 15.54
C LEU A 49 30.14 15.85 14.27
N LYS A 50 30.87 14.84 13.85
CA LYS A 50 30.36 13.90 12.84
C LYS A 50 29.49 12.89 13.53
N ILE A 51 28.25 12.78 13.07
CA ILE A 51 27.28 11.82 13.60
C ILE A 51 26.84 10.89 12.48
N ASN A 52 26.84 9.62 12.78
CA ASN A 52 26.28 8.58 11.95
C ASN A 52 24.96 8.10 12.55
N ASN A 53 24.04 7.66 11.72
CA ASN A 53 22.86 6.95 12.16
C ASN A 53 23.25 5.60 12.79
N VAL A 54 22.31 4.95 13.47
CA VAL A 54 22.54 3.65 14.14
C VAL A 54 23.05 2.57 13.16
N ASP A 55 22.73 2.70 11.88
CA ASP A 55 23.19 1.82 10.80
C ASP A 55 24.60 2.15 10.26
N GLY A 56 25.27 3.13 10.88
CA GLY A 56 26.60 3.60 10.45
C GLY A 56 26.57 4.53 9.23
N SER A 57 25.40 4.80 8.63
CA SER A 57 25.28 5.78 7.56
C SER A 57 25.47 7.21 8.06
N PRO A 58 26.02 8.14 7.25
CA PRO A 58 26.04 9.55 7.61
C PRO A 58 24.61 10.06 7.86
N ASN A 59 24.39 10.75 8.99
CA ASN A 59 23.13 11.42 9.21
C ASN A 59 22.88 12.51 8.14
N ASP A 60 21.63 12.76 7.77
CA ASP A 60 21.24 13.77 6.76
C ASP A 60 21.76 15.17 7.08
N THR A 61 22.02 15.46 8.35
CA THR A 61 22.68 16.70 8.80
C THR A 61 24.18 16.69 8.49
N GLY A 62 24.79 15.51 8.30
CA GLY A 62 26.22 15.29 8.01
C GLY A 62 27.12 15.62 9.19
N THR A 63 27.13 16.88 9.62
CA THR A 63 27.95 17.37 10.75
C THR A 63 27.12 18.29 11.60
N VAL A 64 27.03 17.98 12.87
CA VAL A 64 26.36 18.84 13.89
C VAL A 64 27.22 20.03 14.22
N LYS A 65 26.67 21.23 14.10
CA LYS A 65 27.37 22.52 14.28
C LYS A 65 26.82 23.32 15.45
N TYR A 66 25.70 22.92 16.01
CA TYR A 66 24.99 23.66 17.05
C TYR A 66 24.57 22.77 18.20
N GLU A 67 24.59 23.31 19.40
CA GLU A 67 24.03 22.73 20.61
C GLU A 67 23.14 23.73 21.32
N CYS A 68 22.29 23.25 22.20
CA CYS A 68 21.50 24.06 23.11
C CYS A 68 21.33 23.37 24.46
N LYS A 69 21.08 24.15 25.49
CA LYS A 69 20.82 23.65 26.84
C LYS A 69 19.53 24.31 27.34
N PHE A 70 18.58 23.50 27.79
CA PHE A 70 17.31 24.01 28.29
C PHE A 70 16.67 23.07 29.31
N PHE A 71 15.72 23.62 30.06
CA PHE A 71 14.91 22.85 31.00
C PHE A 71 13.71 22.22 30.30
N PHE A 72 13.39 20.98 30.65
CA PHE A 72 12.19 20.29 30.20
C PHE A 72 11.64 19.42 31.32
N LYS A 73 10.34 19.09 31.25
CA LYS A 73 9.63 18.26 32.24
C LYS A 73 9.22 16.94 31.64
N ILE A 74 9.42 15.87 32.40
CA ILE A 74 8.77 14.58 32.17
C ILE A 74 7.90 14.29 33.40
N GLY A 75 6.57 14.30 33.20
CA GLY A 75 5.65 14.32 34.34
C GLY A 75 5.81 15.59 35.18
N THR A 76 6.06 15.45 36.45
CA THR A 76 6.30 16.56 37.41
C THR A 76 7.79 16.95 37.55
N ILE A 77 8.70 16.10 37.07
CA ILE A 77 10.14 16.22 37.31
C ILE A 77 10.82 17.09 36.24
N VAL A 78 11.61 18.07 36.67
CA VAL A 78 12.31 19.00 35.79
C VAL A 78 13.75 18.51 35.56
N HIS A 79 14.14 18.50 34.29
CA HIS A 79 15.49 18.15 33.83
C HIS A 79 16.14 19.35 33.12
N ASN A 80 17.48 19.43 33.15
CA ASN A 80 18.25 20.41 32.40
C ASN A 80 19.41 19.70 31.69
N GLU A 81 19.29 19.59 30.37
CA GLU A 81 20.20 18.81 29.54
C GLU A 81 20.69 19.59 28.33
N THR A 82 21.86 19.14 27.82
CA THR A 82 22.40 19.64 26.56
C THR A 82 21.91 18.75 25.42
N PHE A 83 21.43 19.39 24.36
CA PHE A 83 20.98 18.75 23.13
C PHE A 83 21.78 19.25 21.94
N TYR A 84 22.07 18.35 21.01
CA TYR A 84 22.74 18.65 19.75
C TYR A 84 21.70 18.79 18.63
N ALA A 85 21.75 19.93 17.90
CA ALA A 85 20.76 20.23 16.86
C ALA A 85 21.08 19.54 15.56
N MET A 86 20.21 18.60 15.16
CA MET A 86 20.36 17.80 13.95
C MET A 86 18.98 17.41 13.38
N LYS A 87 18.95 16.76 12.25
CA LYS A 87 17.71 16.14 11.75
C LYS A 87 17.41 14.87 12.53
N CYS A 88 16.32 14.86 13.28
CA CYS A 88 15.88 13.75 14.12
C CYS A 88 14.73 12.93 13.48
N GLY A 89 14.52 13.06 12.18
CA GLY A 89 13.45 12.35 11.47
C GLY A 89 12.07 12.82 11.88
N ARG A 90 11.32 11.98 12.60
CA ARG A 90 9.96 12.29 13.06
C ARG A 90 9.90 12.81 14.50
N ASP A 91 10.97 12.70 15.24
CA ASP A 91 11.02 13.06 16.66
C ASP A 91 11.58 14.47 16.86
N ASN A 92 10.96 15.23 17.74
CA ASN A 92 11.43 16.57 18.05
C ASN A 92 12.59 16.56 19.05
N LEU A 93 12.59 15.60 19.98
CA LEU A 93 13.62 15.41 20.99
C LEU A 93 13.96 13.93 21.14
N ILE A 94 15.26 13.64 21.27
CA ILE A 94 15.79 12.30 21.56
C ILE A 94 16.65 12.39 22.82
N LEU A 95 16.35 11.56 23.81
CA LEU A 95 17.16 11.36 25.00
C LEU A 95 17.98 10.09 24.83
N GLY A 96 19.28 10.26 24.74
CA GLY A 96 20.25 9.18 24.57
C GLY A 96 20.89 8.70 25.86
N LEU A 97 21.97 7.91 25.71
CA LEU A 97 22.73 7.35 26.80
C LEU A 97 23.20 8.39 27.86
N PRO A 98 23.57 9.64 27.53
CA PRO A 98 23.98 10.62 28.54
C PRO A 98 22.87 10.89 29.57
N TRP A 99 21.61 11.03 29.09
CA TRP A 99 20.48 11.22 29.98
C TRP A 99 20.11 9.93 30.72
N LEU A 100 20.08 8.80 30.03
CA LEU A 100 19.74 7.49 30.59
C LEU A 100 20.73 7.12 31.73
N ASN A 101 22.03 7.28 31.53
CA ASN A 101 23.05 6.99 32.54
C ASN A 101 22.97 7.92 33.74
N LYS A 102 22.62 9.20 33.53
CA LYS A 102 22.52 10.20 34.60
C LYS A 102 21.25 9.98 35.45
N ILE A 103 20.12 9.70 34.82
CA ILE A 103 18.82 9.64 35.49
C ILE A 103 18.48 8.21 35.96
N ASN A 104 18.96 7.20 35.25
CA ASN A 104 18.69 5.78 35.47
C ASN A 104 17.21 5.47 35.76
N PRO A 105 16.29 5.85 34.84
CA PRO A 105 14.86 5.71 35.07
C PRO A 105 14.45 4.24 35.07
N LYS A 106 13.41 3.88 35.81
CA LYS A 106 12.75 2.60 35.69
C LYS A 106 11.71 2.69 34.59
N ILE A 107 11.86 1.89 33.54
CA ILE A 107 10.90 1.86 32.42
C ILE A 107 10.10 0.56 32.49
N ASP A 108 8.79 0.68 32.67
CA ASP A 108 7.84 -0.42 32.56
C ASP A 108 7.31 -0.44 31.10
N TRP A 109 7.84 -1.37 30.34
CA TRP A 109 7.49 -1.50 28.91
C TRP A 109 6.09 -2.06 28.66
N GLU A 110 5.53 -2.83 29.61
CA GLU A 110 4.18 -3.37 29.52
C GLU A 110 3.15 -2.26 29.74
N LYS A 111 3.32 -1.50 30.83
CA LYS A 111 2.41 -0.38 31.18
C LYS A 111 2.70 0.89 30.40
N LYS A 112 3.78 0.91 29.61
CA LYS A 112 4.26 2.11 28.90
C LYS A 112 4.43 3.31 29.84
N SER A 113 5.01 3.09 31.01
CA SER A 113 5.25 4.10 32.03
C SER A 113 6.73 4.23 32.35
N ILE A 114 7.12 5.40 32.83
CA ILE A 114 8.47 5.71 33.25
C ILE A 114 8.43 6.28 34.68
N GLU A 115 9.24 5.69 35.56
CA GLU A 115 9.45 6.17 36.92
C GLU A 115 10.81 6.82 36.98
N ILE A 116 10.86 8.08 37.38
CA ILE A 116 12.08 8.87 37.54
C ILE A 116 12.23 9.18 39.02
N ASN A 117 13.46 9.05 39.53
CA ASN A 117 13.72 9.29 40.92
C ASN A 117 13.65 10.81 41.21
N ASP A 118 12.84 11.21 42.20
CA ASP A 118 12.67 12.60 42.62
C ASP A 118 13.98 13.28 43.02
N ALA A 119 14.99 12.51 43.48
CA ALA A 119 16.34 13.07 43.79
C ALA A 119 17.05 13.69 42.56
N THR A 120 16.57 13.42 41.35
CA THR A 120 17.08 13.99 40.09
C THR A 120 16.32 15.25 39.64
N ASP A 121 15.30 15.67 40.39
CA ASP A 121 14.48 16.84 40.09
C ASP A 121 15.26 18.14 40.18
N GLN A 122 15.20 18.98 39.19
CA GLN A 122 15.88 20.27 39.10
C GLN A 122 14.92 21.45 39.16
N THR A 123 13.77 21.28 39.77
CA THR A 123 12.74 22.34 39.89
C THR A 123 13.29 23.59 40.61
N GLU A 124 14.11 23.45 41.63
CA GLU A 124 14.72 24.59 42.30
C GLU A 124 15.69 25.36 41.38
N ALA A 125 16.49 24.63 40.60
CA ALA A 125 17.40 25.23 39.63
C ALA A 125 16.63 25.95 38.52
N TYR A 126 15.51 25.37 38.04
CA TYR A 126 14.60 25.98 37.07
C TYR A 126 13.99 27.27 37.62
N ASN A 127 13.45 27.24 38.84
CA ASN A 127 12.84 28.42 39.47
C ASN A 127 13.87 29.56 39.64
N ARG A 128 15.10 29.23 40.03
CA ARG A 128 16.21 30.22 40.15
C ARG A 128 16.53 30.85 38.79
N ALA A 129 16.70 30.01 37.73
CA ALA A 129 16.97 30.50 36.38
C ALA A 129 15.84 31.39 35.81
N ARG A 130 14.60 31.11 36.18
CA ARG A 130 13.44 31.92 35.80
C ARG A 130 13.43 33.31 36.44
N TYR A 131 13.90 33.43 37.67
CA TYR A 131 14.07 34.72 38.35
C TYR A 131 15.27 35.54 37.82
N GLU A 132 16.29 34.88 37.26
CA GLU A 132 17.51 35.54 36.74
C GLU A 132 17.41 35.93 35.26
N ASN A 133 16.21 35.91 34.63
CA ASN A 133 15.97 36.30 33.25
C ASN A 133 16.83 35.60 32.18
N GLN A 134 17.15 34.32 32.35
CA GLN A 134 17.71 33.55 31.22
C GLN A 134 16.61 33.24 30.20
N PRO A 135 16.87 33.44 28.88
CA PRO A 135 15.84 33.29 27.87
C PRO A 135 15.37 31.84 27.76
N ALA A 136 14.17 31.58 28.24
CA ALA A 136 13.38 30.42 27.87
C ALA A 136 12.95 30.57 26.41
N ILE A 137 12.46 29.48 25.79
CA ILE A 137 11.93 29.51 24.44
C ILE A 137 10.82 30.56 24.32
N GLN A 138 10.91 31.49 23.37
CA GLN A 138 9.82 32.41 23.07
C GLN A 138 8.82 31.76 22.11
N THR A 139 7.58 31.54 22.55
CA THR A 139 6.47 31.05 21.74
C THR A 139 5.82 32.18 20.94
N LEU A 140 5.57 31.94 19.67
CA LEU A 140 4.59 32.71 18.92
C LEU A 140 3.19 32.15 19.25
N ALA A 141 2.29 33.05 19.63
CA ALA A 141 0.92 32.70 19.96
C ALA A 141 0.19 32.25 18.70
N GLU A 142 -0.15 30.95 18.65
CA GLU A 142 -1.33 30.37 18.05
C GLU A 142 -1.29 28.88 18.38
N GLU A 143 -2.31 28.40 19.08
CA GLU A 143 -2.46 26.98 19.39
C GLU A 143 -2.77 26.22 18.12
N PRO A 144 -1.95 25.25 17.69
CA PRO A 144 -2.43 24.26 16.74
C PRO A 144 -3.31 23.27 17.52
N THR A 145 -4.59 23.26 17.19
CA THR A 145 -5.48 22.14 17.49
C THR A 145 -4.89 20.92 16.78
N TYR A 146 -4.34 19.99 17.55
CA TYR A 146 -3.88 18.71 17.02
C TYR A 146 -5.10 17.82 16.79
N PRO A 147 -5.33 17.33 15.56
CA PRO A 147 -6.21 16.19 15.37
C PRO A 147 -5.59 14.96 16.05
N ASP A 148 -6.44 14.14 16.64
CA ASP A 148 -6.04 12.85 17.23
C ASP A 148 -5.18 12.06 16.26
N LEU A 149 -3.93 11.87 16.63
CA LEU A 149 -2.95 11.17 15.79
C LEU A 149 -3.18 9.68 15.88
N LEU A 150 -3.53 9.09 14.76
CA LEU A 150 -3.54 7.67 14.48
C LEU A 150 -2.18 7.01 14.81
N PRO A 151 -2.17 5.69 15.11
CA PRO A 151 -0.96 4.98 15.53
C PRO A 151 0.12 4.99 14.45
N THR A 152 1.33 5.12 14.92
CA THR A 152 2.59 5.23 14.18
C THR A 152 2.80 4.11 13.17
N ASP A 153 3.00 4.52 11.92
CA ASP A 153 3.54 3.69 10.86
C ASP A 153 4.95 3.19 11.19
N TYR A 154 5.08 1.90 11.29
CA TYR A 154 6.34 1.20 11.17
C TYR A 154 6.67 1.00 9.69
N GLU A 155 7.90 1.38 9.37
CA GLU A 155 8.62 1.06 8.14
C GLU A 155 7.95 1.44 6.82
N LYS A 156 8.45 2.50 6.23
CA LYS A 156 8.34 2.75 4.81
C LYS A 156 9.34 1.89 4.00
N GLU A 157 9.16 0.59 4.02
CA GLU A 157 8.85 -0.02 2.75
C GLU A 157 7.36 0.27 2.56
N THR A 158 7.03 1.22 1.73
CA THR A 158 5.66 1.50 1.37
C THR A 158 5.04 0.19 0.94
N PRO A 159 4.02 -0.34 1.64
CA PRO A 159 3.15 -1.28 1.01
C PRO A 159 2.69 -0.55 -0.25
N PHE A 160 2.90 -1.14 -1.39
CA PHE A 160 2.38 -0.65 -2.64
C PHE A 160 0.86 -0.71 -2.50
N TYR A 161 0.27 0.37 -2.00
CA TYR A 161 -1.17 0.55 -2.09
C TYR A 161 -1.48 0.64 -3.57
N PRO A 162 -2.41 -0.13 -4.08
CA PRO A 162 -2.99 0.16 -5.38
C PRO A 162 -3.81 1.44 -5.22
N ASP A 163 -3.11 2.57 -5.29
CA ASP A 163 -3.72 3.87 -5.48
C ASP A 163 -4.34 3.94 -6.88
N GLU A 164 -4.93 5.06 -7.21
CA GLU A 164 -5.43 5.30 -8.57
C GLU A 164 -4.36 5.05 -9.64
N ASN A 165 -3.07 5.15 -9.26
CA ASN A 165 -1.96 4.83 -10.14
C ASN A 165 -1.84 3.33 -10.40
N PHE A 166 -2.26 2.43 -9.49
CA PHE A 166 -2.27 1.00 -9.75
C PHE A 166 -3.39 0.62 -10.73
N HIS A 167 -4.61 1.12 -10.54
CA HIS A 167 -5.67 0.94 -11.52
C HIS A 167 -5.36 1.64 -12.85
N ASN A 168 -4.80 2.84 -12.81
CA ASN A 168 -4.32 3.54 -14.00
C ASN A 168 -3.06 2.89 -14.57
N TYR A 169 -2.27 2.22 -13.76
CA TYR A 169 -1.07 1.51 -14.13
C TYR A 169 -1.40 0.16 -14.79
N VAL A 170 -2.32 -0.63 -14.23
CA VAL A 170 -2.90 -1.81 -14.89
C VAL A 170 -3.61 -1.40 -16.18
N ARG A 171 -4.32 -0.25 -16.20
CA ARG A 171 -4.93 0.35 -17.39
C ARG A 171 -3.89 0.93 -18.35
N GLY A 172 -2.77 1.46 -17.86
CA GLY A 172 -1.66 1.99 -18.69
C GLY A 172 -0.88 0.89 -19.42
N VAL A 173 -0.80 -0.29 -18.85
CA VAL A 173 -0.26 -1.49 -19.50
C VAL A 173 -1.16 -1.95 -20.63
N GLU A 174 -2.48 -1.88 -20.42
CA GLU A 174 -3.48 -2.12 -21.46
C GLU A 174 -3.32 -1.18 -22.67
N ASN A 175 -2.94 0.08 -22.41
CA ASN A 175 -2.74 1.08 -23.47
C ASN A 175 -1.42 0.97 -24.24
N VAL A 176 -0.37 0.40 -23.65
CA VAL A 176 0.90 0.14 -24.36
C VAL A 176 0.73 -0.99 -25.36
N TYR A 177 -0.10 -1.97 -25.05
CA TYR A 177 -0.37 -3.11 -25.93
C TYR A 177 -1.15 -2.74 -27.21
N MET A 178 -2.07 -1.78 -27.12
CA MET A 178 -2.91 -1.37 -28.26
C MET A 178 -2.26 -0.43 -29.27
N LYS A 179 -1.11 0.19 -28.92
CA LYS A 179 -0.39 1.08 -29.86
C LYS A 179 0.50 0.38 -30.89
N THR A 180 0.71 -0.92 -30.77
CA THR A 180 1.55 -1.69 -31.69
C THR A 180 0.77 -2.44 -32.78
N THR A 181 -0.57 -2.50 -32.72
CA THR A 181 -1.40 -3.18 -33.71
C THR A 181 -2.15 -2.24 -34.69
N GLY A 182 -1.88 -0.94 -34.62
CA GLY A 182 -2.47 0.07 -35.51
C GLY A 182 -1.66 0.29 -36.79
N THR A 183 -2.10 -0.33 -37.86
CA THR A 183 -1.90 -0.01 -39.30
C THR A 183 -0.59 0.66 -39.70
N GLY A 184 0.33 -0.15 -40.17
CA GLY A 184 1.57 0.28 -40.77
C GLY A 184 1.37 1.08 -42.05
N ARG A 185 1.87 2.32 -42.06
CA ARG A 185 2.18 3.04 -43.29
C ARG A 185 3.57 2.63 -43.77
N TRP A 186 3.63 1.89 -44.88
CA TRP A 186 4.85 1.45 -45.52
C TRP A 186 5.66 2.64 -46.04
N MET A 187 6.88 2.81 -45.54
CA MET A 187 7.92 3.53 -46.29
C MET A 187 8.88 2.50 -46.89
N LYS A 188 8.89 2.47 -48.21
CA LYS A 188 9.86 1.70 -49.01
C LYS A 188 11.28 2.15 -48.73
N ARG A 189 12.17 1.28 -48.32
CA ARG A 189 13.59 1.28 -48.70
C ARG A 189 14.14 -0.15 -48.75
N ASN A 190 14.54 -0.45 -49.98
CA ASN A 190 15.29 -1.62 -50.51
C ASN A 190 16.14 -2.46 -49.55
N LYS A 191 15.97 -3.79 -49.48
CA LYS A 191 16.74 -4.86 -50.08
C LYS A 191 16.60 -6.21 -49.35
N LYS A 192 16.29 -7.25 -50.17
CA LYS A 192 16.45 -8.69 -49.97
C LYS A 192 15.63 -9.39 -48.88
N LEU A 193 14.56 -10.01 -49.36
CA LEU A 193 13.83 -11.11 -48.72
C LEU A 193 14.70 -12.36 -48.69
N VAL A 194 14.81 -12.96 -47.52
CA VAL A 194 15.15 -14.38 -47.34
C VAL A 194 13.95 -15.01 -46.64
N PRO A 195 13.35 -16.06 -47.16
CA PRO A 195 12.21 -16.70 -46.52
C PRO A 195 12.69 -17.60 -45.37
N PHE A 196 12.28 -17.30 -44.14
CA PHE A 196 12.40 -18.24 -43.04
C PHE A 196 11.12 -19.07 -42.98
N MET A 197 11.25 -20.36 -43.27
CA MET A 197 10.21 -21.34 -42.99
C MET A 197 10.03 -21.47 -41.48
N VAL A 198 8.88 -21.06 -40.97
CA VAL A 198 8.46 -21.44 -39.62
C VAL A 198 7.61 -22.70 -39.74
N ALA A 199 8.17 -23.80 -39.22
CA ALA A 199 7.40 -25.02 -39.04
C ALA A 199 6.24 -24.76 -38.09
N LYS A 200 5.02 -24.88 -38.60
CA LYS A 200 3.80 -24.96 -37.81
C LYS A 200 3.77 -26.29 -37.07
N THR A 201 4.17 -26.31 -35.82
CA THR A 201 3.73 -27.35 -34.89
C THR A 201 2.42 -26.93 -34.30
N SER A 202 1.33 -27.51 -34.84
CA SER A 202 0.01 -27.44 -34.31
C SER A 202 -0.07 -28.22 -32.98
N ILE A 203 -0.02 -27.54 -31.86
CA ILE A 203 -0.47 -28.11 -30.59
C ILE A 203 -1.78 -27.42 -30.22
N SER A 204 -2.85 -28.22 -30.42
CA SER A 204 -4.16 -28.18 -29.79
C SER A 204 -4.88 -26.83 -29.69
N GLY A 205 -5.53 -26.44 -30.76
CA GLY A 205 -6.71 -25.57 -30.74
C GLY A 205 -7.95 -26.28 -30.14
N LYS A 206 -7.87 -26.71 -28.86
CA LYS A 206 -9.02 -27.28 -28.14
C LYS A 206 -9.26 -26.70 -26.75
N LEU A 207 -8.47 -25.74 -26.31
CA LEU A 207 -8.67 -25.04 -25.03
C LEU A 207 -9.13 -23.58 -25.19
N ALA A 208 -9.08 -23.01 -26.37
CA ALA A 208 -9.50 -21.63 -26.63
C ALA A 208 -10.94 -21.48 -27.16
N GLN A 209 -11.73 -22.55 -27.22
CA GLN A 209 -13.13 -22.53 -27.72
C GLN A 209 -14.15 -23.06 -26.71
N LYS A 210 -14.00 -22.70 -25.43
CA LYS A 210 -15.06 -22.90 -24.42
C LYS A 210 -15.14 -21.75 -23.42
N ALA A 211 -14.97 -20.52 -23.88
CA ALA A 211 -15.66 -19.40 -23.29
C ALA A 211 -16.97 -19.22 -24.11
N GLU A 212 -17.88 -20.19 -24.04
CA GLU A 212 -19.26 -19.94 -24.33
C GLU A 212 -19.69 -18.76 -23.47
N GLN A 213 -20.16 -17.70 -24.13
CA GLN A 213 -20.87 -16.61 -23.50
C GLN A 213 -22.12 -17.24 -22.85
N VAL A 214 -21.97 -17.72 -21.63
CA VAL A 214 -23.12 -18.04 -20.79
C VAL A 214 -23.77 -16.67 -20.56
N GLU A 215 -24.93 -16.48 -21.21
CA GLU A 215 -25.77 -15.33 -20.92
C GLU A 215 -26.13 -15.41 -19.45
N VAL A 216 -25.55 -14.54 -18.63
CA VAL A 216 -25.79 -14.51 -17.18
C VAL A 216 -27.22 -14.04 -17.01
N THR A 217 -28.12 -14.98 -16.75
CA THR A 217 -29.50 -14.70 -16.38
C THR A 217 -29.59 -14.52 -14.88
N LEU A 218 -30.42 -13.59 -14.43
CA LEU A 218 -30.66 -13.40 -12.99
C LEU A 218 -31.30 -14.67 -12.42
N PRO A 219 -30.72 -15.30 -11.37
CA PRO A 219 -31.31 -16.48 -10.74
C PRO A 219 -32.74 -16.20 -10.23
N GLU A 220 -33.58 -17.21 -10.23
CA GLU A 220 -35.00 -17.10 -9.84
C GLU A 220 -35.15 -16.56 -8.41
N GLU A 221 -34.22 -16.92 -7.53
CA GLU A 221 -34.17 -16.49 -6.13
C GLU A 221 -34.06 -14.96 -5.95
N TYR A 222 -33.64 -14.22 -7.00
CA TYR A 222 -33.38 -12.76 -6.95
C TYR A 222 -34.23 -11.95 -7.91
N LEU A 223 -35.25 -12.52 -8.55
CA LEU A 223 -36.11 -11.81 -9.51
C LEU A 223 -36.84 -10.61 -8.91
N GLU A 224 -37.14 -10.62 -7.62
CA GLU A 224 -37.71 -9.49 -6.89
C GLU A 224 -36.80 -8.23 -6.84
N TYR A 225 -35.52 -8.41 -7.12
CA TYR A 225 -34.50 -7.34 -7.18
C TYR A 225 -34.08 -6.99 -8.62
N ALA A 226 -34.85 -7.40 -9.64
CA ALA A 226 -34.51 -7.16 -11.06
C ALA A 226 -34.25 -5.67 -11.36
N GLU A 227 -34.89 -4.76 -10.64
CA GLU A 227 -34.68 -3.32 -10.75
C GLU A 227 -33.24 -2.89 -10.47
N VAL A 228 -32.54 -3.54 -9.53
CA VAL A 228 -31.13 -3.28 -9.18
C VAL A 228 -30.21 -3.54 -10.39
N PHE A 229 -30.62 -4.38 -11.33
CA PHE A 229 -29.85 -4.70 -12.53
C PHE A 229 -30.30 -3.92 -13.77
N SER A 230 -31.31 -3.06 -13.64
CA SER A 230 -31.86 -2.26 -14.75
C SER A 230 -30.89 -1.18 -15.19
N GLU A 231 -30.69 -1.06 -16.51
CA GLU A 231 -29.92 0.03 -17.10
C GLU A 231 -30.70 1.34 -17.14
N GLU A 232 -32.02 1.24 -17.35
CA GLU A 232 -32.91 2.39 -17.39
C GLU A 232 -33.05 3.05 -16.01
N ALA A 233 -33.14 2.25 -14.95
CA ALA A 233 -33.21 2.76 -13.59
C ALA A 233 -31.93 3.53 -13.20
N PHE A 234 -30.76 3.08 -13.64
CA PHE A 234 -29.47 3.74 -13.39
C PHE A 234 -29.36 5.13 -14.04
N GLN A 235 -30.17 5.48 -15.02
CA GLN A 235 -30.10 6.78 -15.69
C GLN A 235 -30.59 7.94 -14.83
N LYS A 236 -31.26 7.68 -13.72
CA LYS A 236 -31.74 8.71 -12.78
C LYS A 236 -30.57 9.39 -12.07
N MET A 237 -30.75 10.67 -11.74
CA MET A 237 -29.80 11.41 -10.93
C MET A 237 -29.83 10.91 -9.47
N PRO A 238 -28.67 10.61 -8.86
CA PRO A 238 -28.64 10.27 -7.44
C PRO A 238 -29.08 11.45 -6.58
N PRO A 239 -29.73 11.20 -5.42
CA PRO A 239 -30.11 12.26 -4.49
C PRO A 239 -28.87 12.91 -3.89
N ARG A 240 -29.01 14.17 -3.41
CA ARG A 240 -27.99 14.84 -2.58
C ARG A 240 -27.85 14.09 -1.25
N GLN A 241 -26.62 13.90 -0.81
CA GLN A 241 -26.29 13.16 0.41
C GLN A 241 -25.18 13.85 1.19
N ALA A 242 -25.01 13.47 2.46
CA ALA A 242 -23.90 13.95 3.29
C ALA A 242 -22.52 13.56 2.74
N TYR A 243 -22.47 12.55 1.84
CA TYR A 243 -21.25 12.06 1.17
C TYR A 243 -20.98 12.75 -0.16
N ASP A 244 -21.71 13.81 -0.53
CA ASP A 244 -21.41 14.57 -1.74
C ASP A 244 -19.93 14.94 -1.77
N HIS A 245 -19.29 14.69 -2.91
CA HIS A 245 -17.83 14.74 -3.06
C HIS A 245 -17.30 16.18 -3.06
N PRO A 246 -16.54 16.63 -2.07
CA PRO A 246 -15.91 17.94 -2.07
C PRO A 246 -14.64 17.92 -2.93
N ILE A 247 -14.38 19.02 -3.66
CA ILE A 247 -13.12 19.26 -4.36
C ILE A 247 -12.43 20.41 -3.64
N GLU A 248 -11.62 20.10 -2.64
CA GLU A 248 -10.86 21.08 -1.90
C GLU A 248 -9.53 21.34 -2.59
N LEU A 249 -9.27 22.59 -2.96
CA LEU A 249 -8.07 22.99 -3.66
C LEU A 249 -7.19 23.85 -2.75
N ASP A 250 -5.88 23.72 -2.92
CA ASP A 250 -4.90 24.53 -2.20
C ASP A 250 -4.88 25.99 -2.71
N GLU A 251 -4.27 26.88 -1.94
CA GLU A 251 -4.19 28.32 -2.22
C GLU A 251 -3.39 28.66 -3.49
N THR A 252 -2.60 27.71 -3.99
CA THR A 252 -1.77 27.91 -5.18
C THR A 252 -2.53 27.61 -6.47
N PHE A 253 -3.73 27.04 -6.37
CA PHE A 253 -4.56 26.75 -7.53
C PHE A 253 -4.96 28.01 -8.29
N LYS A 254 -4.74 28.00 -9.59
CA LYS A 254 -5.20 29.05 -10.51
C LYS A 254 -6.01 28.42 -11.63
N PRO A 255 -7.27 28.83 -11.83
CA PRO A 255 -8.09 28.30 -12.91
C PRO A 255 -7.38 28.41 -14.27
N ARG A 256 -7.47 27.38 -15.08
CA ARG A 256 -6.96 27.37 -16.45
C ARG A 256 -7.84 26.54 -17.36
N VAL A 257 -7.88 26.90 -18.64
CA VAL A 257 -8.61 26.15 -19.65
C VAL A 257 -7.66 25.21 -20.37
N GLY A 258 -7.97 23.91 -20.38
CA GLY A 258 -7.25 22.87 -21.09
C GLY A 258 -7.40 22.99 -22.61
N LYS A 259 -6.61 22.20 -23.35
CA LYS A 259 -6.68 22.16 -24.81
C LYS A 259 -7.82 21.25 -25.26
N VAL A 260 -8.50 21.66 -26.32
CA VAL A 260 -9.39 20.77 -27.07
C VAL A 260 -8.53 19.89 -27.99
N TYR A 261 -8.64 18.58 -27.88
CA TYR A 261 -7.93 17.64 -28.74
C TYR A 261 -8.72 17.37 -30.01
N PRO A 262 -8.07 17.21 -31.18
CA PRO A 262 -8.72 16.69 -32.37
C PRO A 262 -9.19 15.26 -32.11
N LEU A 263 -10.43 14.98 -32.49
CA LEU A 263 -11.05 13.66 -32.34
C LEU A 263 -11.18 12.99 -33.71
N SER A 264 -11.02 11.68 -33.75
CA SER A 264 -11.38 10.87 -34.92
C SER A 264 -12.92 10.87 -35.14
N PRO A 265 -13.44 10.50 -36.32
CA PRO A 265 -14.87 10.44 -36.53
C PRO A 265 -15.63 9.56 -35.51
N ASP A 266 -15.05 8.43 -35.13
CA ASP A 266 -15.64 7.53 -34.14
C ASP A 266 -15.63 8.14 -32.74
N GLU A 267 -14.53 8.81 -32.34
CA GLU A 267 -14.44 9.54 -31.07
C GLU A 267 -15.41 10.72 -31.05
N GLN A 268 -15.62 11.39 -32.20
CA GLN A 268 -16.56 12.50 -32.29
C GLN A 268 -18.00 12.02 -32.07
N LYS A 269 -18.39 10.95 -32.74
CA LYS A 269 -19.70 10.33 -32.53
C LYS A 269 -19.90 9.90 -31.06
N ALA A 270 -18.91 9.24 -30.49
CA ALA A 270 -18.95 8.85 -29.09
C ALA A 270 -19.02 10.05 -28.11
N THR A 271 -18.42 11.21 -28.49
CA THR A 271 -18.55 12.47 -27.74
C THR A 271 -19.96 13.01 -27.82
N ASP A 272 -20.57 12.96 -29.00
CA ASP A 272 -21.94 13.40 -29.23
C ASP A 272 -22.90 12.58 -28.34
N ASP A 273 -22.81 11.26 -28.43
CA ASP A 273 -23.61 10.34 -27.63
C ASP A 273 -23.38 10.55 -26.11
N PHE A 274 -22.11 10.69 -25.68
CA PHE A 274 -21.76 10.93 -24.27
C PHE A 274 -22.34 12.25 -23.74
N VAL A 275 -22.21 13.33 -24.49
CA VAL A 275 -22.70 14.64 -24.07
C VAL A 275 -24.23 14.65 -24.04
N GLU A 276 -24.90 14.12 -25.07
CA GLU A 276 -26.37 14.09 -25.13
C GLU A 276 -26.97 13.23 -24.00
N GLU A 277 -26.42 12.05 -23.76
CA GLU A 277 -26.86 11.16 -22.69
C GLU A 277 -26.71 11.82 -21.32
N ASN A 278 -25.52 12.36 -21.01
CA ASN A 278 -25.25 12.92 -19.69
C ASN A 278 -25.97 14.26 -19.44
N LEU A 279 -26.22 15.06 -20.48
CA LEU A 279 -27.09 16.24 -20.37
C LEU A 279 -28.55 15.84 -20.10
N ARG A 280 -29.08 14.84 -20.80
CA ARG A 280 -30.43 14.32 -20.61
C ARG A 280 -30.63 13.79 -19.18
N ASN A 281 -29.64 13.08 -18.67
CA ASN A 281 -29.67 12.48 -17.34
C ASN A 281 -29.27 13.47 -16.24
N GLY A 282 -28.91 14.71 -16.56
CA GLY A 282 -28.50 15.74 -15.61
C GLY A 282 -27.13 15.52 -14.98
N LYS A 283 -26.38 14.51 -15.41
CA LYS A 283 -25.04 14.16 -14.88
C LYS A 283 -23.95 15.17 -15.26
N ILE A 284 -24.20 15.95 -16.33
CA ILE A 284 -23.43 17.14 -16.68
C ILE A 284 -24.38 18.30 -17.00
N ARG A 285 -23.85 19.52 -16.94
CA ARG A 285 -24.57 20.73 -17.37
C ARG A 285 -23.61 21.68 -18.11
N PRO A 286 -24.12 22.58 -19.00
CA PRO A 286 -23.30 23.62 -19.60
C PRO A 286 -22.64 24.47 -18.49
N SER A 287 -21.42 24.90 -18.73
CA SER A 287 -20.61 25.63 -17.75
C SER A 287 -20.06 26.94 -18.28
N MET A 288 -19.82 27.89 -17.39
CA MET A 288 -19.06 29.11 -17.62
C MET A 288 -17.80 29.13 -16.74
N SER A 289 -17.35 27.95 -16.27
CA SER A 289 -16.21 27.83 -15.37
C SER A 289 -14.94 28.44 -15.99
N PRO A 290 -14.14 29.18 -15.18
CA PRO A 290 -12.81 29.63 -15.58
C PRO A 290 -11.79 28.48 -15.63
N GLN A 291 -12.14 27.30 -15.08
CA GLN A 291 -11.38 26.07 -15.11
C GLN A 291 -11.98 25.10 -16.13
N ALA A 292 -11.16 24.46 -16.96
CA ALA A 292 -11.60 23.36 -17.80
C ALA A 292 -10.49 22.34 -18.03
N SER A 293 -10.77 21.08 -17.78
CA SER A 293 -9.89 19.95 -18.08
C SER A 293 -10.07 19.50 -19.52
N SER A 294 -9.00 19.05 -20.17
CA SER A 294 -9.08 18.50 -21.53
C SER A 294 -9.83 17.16 -21.52
N PHE A 295 -10.59 16.91 -22.59
CA PHE A 295 -11.32 15.68 -22.79
C PHE A 295 -10.66 14.82 -23.87
N PHE A 296 -10.57 13.50 -23.67
CA PHE A 296 -9.93 12.56 -24.61
C PHE A 296 -10.47 11.16 -24.44
N TYR A 297 -10.12 10.26 -25.36
CA TYR A 297 -10.53 8.86 -25.31
C TYR A 297 -9.37 7.91 -25.05
N VAL A 298 -9.68 6.82 -24.36
CA VAL A 298 -8.78 5.70 -24.11
C VAL A 298 -9.46 4.41 -24.59
N GLY A 299 -8.74 3.58 -25.33
CA GLY A 299 -9.26 2.29 -25.78
C GLY A 299 -9.64 1.37 -24.62
N LYS A 300 -10.74 0.62 -24.74
CA LYS A 300 -11.10 -0.50 -23.87
C LYS A 300 -10.50 -1.80 -24.41
N LYS A 301 -10.42 -2.84 -23.57
CA LYS A 301 -10.03 -4.19 -24.00
C LYS A 301 -11.06 -4.82 -24.96
N ASP A 302 -12.32 -4.51 -24.77
CA ASP A 302 -13.48 -5.13 -25.41
C ASP A 302 -13.95 -4.31 -26.63
N GLU A 303 -13.04 -3.92 -27.51
CA GLU A 303 -13.35 -3.14 -28.74
C GLU A 303 -14.24 -1.92 -28.50
N GLY A 304 -13.82 -1.03 -27.59
CA GLY A 304 -14.55 0.22 -27.33
C GLY A 304 -13.62 1.33 -26.88
N ILE A 305 -14.17 2.53 -26.81
CA ILE A 305 -13.46 3.70 -26.28
C ILE A 305 -14.09 4.17 -24.98
N ARG A 306 -13.28 4.73 -24.08
CA ARG A 306 -13.71 5.29 -22.79
C ARG A 306 -13.44 6.78 -22.78
N PRO A 307 -14.46 7.62 -22.53
CA PRO A 307 -14.24 9.05 -22.32
C PRO A 307 -13.47 9.29 -21.03
N CYS A 308 -12.50 10.19 -21.08
CA CYS A 308 -11.65 10.57 -19.96
C CYS A 308 -11.45 12.09 -19.92
N GLN A 309 -11.41 12.63 -18.71
CA GLN A 309 -11.07 14.02 -18.44
C GLN A 309 -9.64 14.08 -17.86
N ASP A 310 -8.83 15.03 -18.30
CA ASP A 310 -7.47 15.22 -17.78
C ASP A 310 -7.48 16.05 -16.50
N TYR A 311 -7.78 15.39 -15.38
CA TYR A 311 -7.78 16.05 -14.08
C TYR A 311 -6.41 16.16 -13.42
N ARG A 312 -5.30 15.82 -14.08
CA ARG A 312 -3.97 15.84 -13.46
C ARG A 312 -3.65 17.18 -12.81
N TYR A 313 -3.99 18.30 -13.46
CA TYR A 313 -3.76 19.62 -12.89
C TYR A 313 -4.64 19.89 -11.65
N VAL A 314 -5.91 19.58 -11.71
CA VAL A 314 -6.82 19.69 -10.54
C VAL A 314 -6.31 18.80 -9.41
N ASN A 315 -5.91 17.58 -9.73
CA ASN A 315 -5.39 16.61 -8.77
C ASN A 315 -4.08 17.04 -8.10
N GLU A 316 -3.20 17.77 -8.82
CA GLU A 316 -1.98 18.35 -8.25
C GLU A 316 -2.27 19.35 -7.13
N HIS A 317 -3.36 20.10 -7.25
CA HIS A 317 -3.78 21.13 -6.32
C HIS A 317 -4.89 20.66 -5.35
N THR A 318 -5.41 19.45 -5.52
CA THR A 318 -6.43 18.90 -4.61
C THR A 318 -5.80 18.47 -3.29
N ILE A 319 -6.36 18.95 -2.17
CA ILE A 319 -6.02 18.48 -0.83
C ILE A 319 -6.42 17.00 -0.73
N LYS A 320 -5.44 16.14 -0.41
CA LYS A 320 -5.66 14.69 -0.43
C LYS A 320 -6.48 14.22 0.75
N ASP A 321 -7.53 13.47 0.47
CA ASP A 321 -8.29 12.74 1.49
C ASP A 321 -7.48 11.51 1.95
N ALA A 322 -7.21 11.43 3.24
CA ALA A 322 -6.43 10.34 3.84
C ALA A 322 -7.28 9.14 4.24
N TYR A 323 -8.53 9.04 3.77
CA TYR A 323 -9.38 7.88 4.07
C TYR A 323 -8.72 6.59 3.55
N PRO A 324 -8.50 5.57 4.43
CA PRO A 324 -7.77 4.38 4.05
C PRO A 324 -8.60 3.47 3.15
N LEU A 325 -7.99 2.97 2.08
CA LEU A 325 -8.53 1.83 1.35
C LEU A 325 -8.20 0.54 2.13
N PRO A 326 -9.08 -0.48 2.12
CA PRO A 326 -8.79 -1.76 2.75
C PRO A 326 -7.54 -2.42 2.18
N LEU A 327 -6.73 -3.07 3.03
CA LEU A 327 -5.61 -3.86 2.57
C LEU A 327 -6.12 -5.14 1.88
N ILE A 328 -5.63 -5.43 0.68
CA ILE A 328 -6.05 -6.62 -0.07
C ILE A 328 -5.70 -7.91 0.70
N SER A 329 -4.57 -7.93 1.41
CA SER A 329 -4.22 -9.05 2.31
C SER A 329 -5.32 -9.33 3.32
N ASP A 330 -5.78 -8.29 4.03
CA ASP A 330 -6.80 -8.42 5.08
C ASP A 330 -8.17 -8.84 4.51
N LEU A 331 -8.46 -8.43 3.26
CA LEU A 331 -9.67 -8.85 2.56
C LEU A 331 -9.62 -10.34 2.18
N ILE A 332 -8.45 -10.82 1.76
CA ILE A 332 -8.23 -12.23 1.40
C ILE A 332 -8.35 -13.12 2.65
N ASP A 333 -7.88 -12.66 3.80
CA ASP A 333 -7.96 -13.43 5.05
C ASP A 333 -9.41 -13.69 5.51
N LYS A 334 -10.35 -12.81 5.11
CA LYS A 334 -11.78 -12.96 5.41
C LYS A 334 -12.46 -14.08 4.60
N VAL A 335 -11.86 -14.56 3.52
CA VAL A 335 -12.47 -15.59 2.65
C VAL A 335 -12.12 -17.02 3.05
N LYS A 336 -11.32 -17.24 4.10
CA LYS A 336 -10.76 -18.55 4.48
C LYS A 336 -11.83 -19.65 4.67
N ASP A 337 -12.97 -19.32 5.28
CA ASP A 337 -14.04 -20.28 5.61
C ASP A 337 -15.11 -20.38 4.52
N ALA A 338 -14.96 -19.63 3.43
CA ALA A 338 -15.93 -19.59 2.35
C ALA A 338 -15.87 -20.85 1.50
N LYS A 339 -17.04 -21.37 1.13
CA LYS A 339 -17.21 -22.44 0.16
C LYS A 339 -17.88 -21.94 -1.13
N LEU A 340 -18.65 -20.86 -1.00
CA LEU A 340 -19.36 -20.23 -2.11
C LEU A 340 -19.09 -18.73 -2.09
N PHE A 341 -19.07 -18.16 -3.27
CA PHE A 341 -18.80 -16.75 -3.51
C PHE A 341 -19.88 -16.15 -4.40
N THR A 342 -20.38 -14.99 -4.01
CA THR A 342 -21.21 -14.13 -4.89
C THR A 342 -20.48 -12.81 -5.08
N LYS A 343 -20.21 -12.46 -6.35
CA LYS A 343 -19.49 -11.22 -6.74
C LYS A 343 -20.42 -10.25 -7.42
N PHE A 344 -20.34 -8.99 -7.04
CA PHE A 344 -21.04 -7.88 -7.67
C PHE A 344 -20.09 -6.81 -8.19
N ASP A 345 -20.42 -6.24 -9.37
CA ASP A 345 -19.76 -5.08 -9.99
C ASP A 345 -20.76 -3.93 -10.04
N ILE A 346 -20.50 -2.86 -9.28
CA ILE A 346 -21.42 -1.71 -9.23
C ILE A 346 -21.33 -0.95 -10.55
N ARG A 347 -22.51 -0.66 -11.13
CA ARG A 347 -22.60 0.09 -12.38
C ARG A 347 -22.11 1.52 -12.18
N SER A 348 -20.99 1.88 -12.84
CA SER A 348 -20.40 3.23 -12.82
C SER A 348 -20.36 3.84 -11.41
N GLY A 349 -19.74 3.11 -10.45
CA GLY A 349 -19.78 3.38 -9.02
C GLY A 349 -19.67 4.86 -8.66
N TYR A 350 -18.69 5.58 -9.21
CA TYR A 350 -18.49 7.01 -8.93
C TYR A 350 -19.66 7.90 -9.35
N ASN A 351 -20.39 7.57 -10.42
CA ASN A 351 -21.55 8.35 -10.85
C ASN A 351 -22.75 8.29 -9.88
N ASN A 352 -22.71 7.40 -8.88
CA ASN A 352 -23.74 7.31 -7.84
C ASN A 352 -23.56 8.35 -6.72
N ILE A 353 -22.48 9.14 -6.74
CA ILE A 353 -22.22 10.20 -5.76
C ILE A 353 -22.14 11.53 -6.49
N ARG A 354 -22.84 12.53 -5.97
CA ARG A 354 -22.82 13.89 -6.53
C ARG A 354 -21.54 14.63 -6.12
N ILE A 355 -21.11 15.56 -6.95
CA ILE A 355 -20.13 16.57 -6.53
C ILE A 355 -20.85 17.55 -5.57
N LYS A 356 -20.15 17.97 -4.52
CA LYS A 356 -20.66 18.94 -3.54
C LYS A 356 -21.10 20.20 -4.26
N GLU A 357 -22.23 20.74 -3.85
CA GLU A 357 -22.79 21.95 -4.44
C GLU A 357 -21.83 23.12 -4.32
N GLY A 358 -21.56 23.77 -5.44
CA GLY A 358 -20.57 24.85 -5.56
C GLY A 358 -19.15 24.40 -5.92
N ASP A 359 -18.87 23.10 -5.96
CA ASP A 359 -17.56 22.55 -6.35
C ASP A 359 -17.53 22.04 -7.80
N GLU A 360 -18.67 21.93 -8.46
CA GLU A 360 -18.82 21.32 -9.77
C GLU A 360 -17.93 22.02 -10.85
N TRP A 361 -17.82 23.33 -10.77
CA TRP A 361 -17.01 24.14 -11.70
C TRP A 361 -15.52 23.76 -11.70
N LYS A 362 -15.00 23.23 -10.57
CA LYS A 362 -13.59 22.83 -10.43
C LYS A 362 -13.27 21.61 -11.28
N ALA A 363 -14.27 20.76 -11.52
CA ALA A 363 -14.19 19.56 -12.36
C ALA A 363 -14.67 19.79 -13.80
N ALA A 364 -14.90 21.04 -14.21
CA ALA A 364 -15.33 21.35 -15.57
C ALA A 364 -14.35 20.81 -16.64
N PHE A 365 -14.89 20.38 -17.78
CA PHE A 365 -14.13 19.86 -18.89
C PHE A 365 -14.60 20.44 -20.23
N ILE A 366 -13.67 20.52 -21.18
CA ILE A 366 -13.93 21.11 -22.49
C ILE A 366 -13.86 20.04 -23.58
N THR A 367 -14.89 20.05 -24.46
CA THR A 367 -15.01 19.19 -25.62
C THR A 367 -15.19 20.05 -26.88
N PRO A 368 -15.11 19.49 -28.11
CA PRO A 368 -15.50 20.23 -29.31
C PRO A 368 -16.94 20.74 -29.33
N LYS A 369 -17.82 20.13 -28.49
CA LYS A 369 -19.24 20.50 -28.34
C LYS A 369 -19.49 21.65 -27.35
N GLY A 370 -18.49 22.01 -26.55
CA GLY A 370 -18.61 23.07 -25.55
C GLY A 370 -17.94 22.79 -24.23
N LEU A 371 -18.21 23.65 -23.27
CA LEU A 371 -17.72 23.57 -21.89
C LEU A 371 -18.83 23.04 -21.00
N PHE A 372 -18.53 21.98 -20.24
CA PHE A 372 -19.46 21.29 -19.35
C PHE A 372 -18.86 21.12 -17.96
N GLU A 373 -19.71 21.06 -16.95
CA GLU A 373 -19.30 20.67 -15.59
C GLU A 373 -20.13 19.47 -15.13
N PRO A 374 -19.46 18.49 -14.47
CA PRO A 374 -20.13 17.31 -13.95
C PRO A 374 -20.88 17.64 -12.64
N THR A 375 -22.06 17.06 -12.49
CA THR A 375 -22.86 17.15 -11.26
C THR A 375 -22.67 15.92 -10.36
N VAL A 376 -22.06 14.86 -10.91
CA VAL A 376 -21.67 13.62 -10.22
C VAL A 376 -20.18 13.38 -10.38
N MET A 377 -19.59 12.54 -9.52
CA MET A 377 -18.18 12.18 -9.67
C MET A 377 -17.97 11.43 -10.98
N PHE A 378 -16.92 11.83 -11.72
CA PHE A 378 -16.38 11.09 -12.85
C PHE A 378 -15.04 10.44 -12.49
N PHE A 379 -14.59 9.51 -13.30
CA PHE A 379 -13.27 8.90 -13.16
C PHE A 379 -12.17 9.95 -13.31
N GLY A 380 -11.11 9.82 -12.51
CA GLY A 380 -9.90 10.61 -12.63
C GLY A 380 -9.70 11.70 -11.58
N LEU A 381 -10.68 12.03 -10.74
CA LEU A 381 -10.49 12.89 -9.56
C LEU A 381 -9.79 12.11 -8.46
N SER A 382 -8.76 12.70 -7.83
CA SER A 382 -7.88 11.99 -6.90
C SER A 382 -8.56 11.46 -5.63
N ASN A 383 -9.57 12.17 -5.11
CA ASN A 383 -10.26 11.79 -3.88
C ASN A 383 -11.54 10.96 -4.13
N SER A 384 -11.92 10.69 -5.40
CA SER A 384 -13.10 9.88 -5.71
C SER A 384 -13.06 8.47 -5.11
N PRO A 385 -11.93 7.73 -5.14
CA PRO A 385 -11.84 6.43 -4.49
C PRO A 385 -12.09 6.49 -2.99
N ALA A 386 -11.51 7.47 -2.29
CA ALA A 386 -11.67 7.66 -0.86
C ALA A 386 -13.13 7.97 -0.48
N THR A 387 -13.76 8.91 -1.20
CA THR A 387 -15.18 9.25 -0.99
C THR A 387 -16.09 8.06 -1.24
N PHE A 388 -15.87 7.32 -2.33
CA PHE A 388 -16.70 6.17 -2.69
C PHE A 388 -16.51 5.01 -1.69
N GLN A 389 -15.28 4.71 -1.28
CA GLN A 389 -15.01 3.67 -0.28
C GLN A 389 -15.64 4.02 1.07
N ARG A 390 -15.59 5.30 1.50
CA ARG A 390 -16.25 5.75 2.72
C ARG A 390 -17.77 5.55 2.62
N PHE A 391 -18.38 5.98 1.52
CA PHE A 391 -19.81 5.77 1.28
C PHE A 391 -20.19 4.29 1.36
N MET A 392 -19.44 3.42 0.71
CA MET A 392 -19.69 1.99 0.71
C MET A 392 -19.50 1.36 2.11
N ASN A 393 -18.43 1.74 2.81
CA ASN A 393 -18.17 1.23 4.16
C ASN A 393 -19.28 1.62 5.16
N ASP A 394 -19.79 2.84 5.07
CA ASP A 394 -20.85 3.30 5.96
C ASP A 394 -22.21 2.69 5.58
N SER A 395 -22.49 2.55 4.28
CA SER A 395 -23.74 1.98 3.76
C SER A 395 -23.90 0.50 4.08
N PHE A 396 -22.81 -0.25 4.14
CA PHE A 396 -22.80 -1.70 4.37
C PHE A 396 -22.07 -2.08 5.67
N LYS A 397 -21.96 -1.14 6.61
CA LYS A 397 -21.19 -1.27 7.85
C LYS A 397 -21.52 -2.52 8.66
N ASP A 398 -22.80 -2.83 8.81
CA ASP A 398 -23.31 -3.99 9.52
C ASP A 398 -22.83 -5.30 8.90
N MET A 399 -22.99 -5.46 7.59
CA MET A 399 -22.60 -6.66 6.85
C MET A 399 -21.08 -6.85 6.77
N ILE A 400 -20.33 -5.73 6.66
CA ILE A 400 -18.87 -5.75 6.71
C ILE A 400 -18.38 -6.13 8.11
N ALA A 401 -19.04 -5.65 9.18
CA ALA A 401 -18.71 -5.99 10.55
C ALA A 401 -19.03 -7.45 10.91
N GLU A 402 -20.08 -8.05 10.31
CA GLU A 402 -20.35 -9.48 10.39
C GLU A 402 -19.26 -10.34 9.69
N GLY A 403 -18.38 -9.74 8.88
CA GLY A 403 -17.19 -10.35 8.31
C GLY A 403 -17.39 -11.11 7.01
N TRP A 404 -18.61 -11.24 6.49
CA TRP A 404 -18.92 -12.01 5.28
C TRP A 404 -19.07 -11.15 4.00
N LEU A 405 -19.22 -9.84 4.13
CA LEU A 405 -19.20 -8.92 3.01
C LEU A 405 -17.86 -8.20 2.91
N ILE A 406 -17.26 -8.28 1.75
CA ILE A 406 -16.01 -7.61 1.41
C ILE A 406 -16.30 -6.56 0.35
N VAL A 407 -15.88 -5.33 0.59
CA VAL A 407 -16.09 -4.20 -0.32
C VAL A 407 -14.76 -3.54 -0.62
N TYR A 408 -14.42 -3.46 -1.88
CA TYR A 408 -13.26 -2.72 -2.38
C TYR A 408 -13.69 -1.84 -3.55
N MET A 409 -13.96 -0.57 -3.25
CA MET A 409 -14.56 0.38 -4.19
C MET A 409 -15.84 -0.18 -4.84
N ASP A 410 -15.83 -0.36 -6.18
CA ASP A 410 -16.94 -0.86 -6.97
C ASP A 410 -17.05 -2.41 -7.03
N ASP A 411 -16.05 -3.13 -6.52
CA ASP A 411 -16.05 -4.59 -6.42
C ASP A 411 -16.56 -5.06 -5.03
N MET A 412 -17.59 -5.90 -5.01
CA MET A 412 -18.14 -6.48 -3.79
C MET A 412 -18.08 -8.01 -3.86
N LEU A 413 -17.74 -8.63 -2.74
CA LEU A 413 -17.69 -10.08 -2.61
C LEU A 413 -18.43 -10.53 -1.37
N ILE A 414 -19.41 -11.38 -1.55
CA ILE A 414 -20.16 -12.08 -0.51
C ILE A 414 -19.55 -13.47 -0.36
N THR A 415 -19.25 -13.87 0.86
CA THR A 415 -18.69 -15.19 1.20
C THR A 415 -19.72 -15.99 1.98
N SER A 416 -19.84 -17.29 1.70
CA SER A 416 -20.85 -18.16 2.31
C SER A 416 -20.34 -19.59 2.48
N ARG A 417 -20.87 -20.31 3.47
CA ARG A 417 -20.49 -21.71 3.76
C ARG A 417 -21.36 -22.73 3.03
N ASN A 418 -22.57 -22.34 2.67
CA ASN A 418 -23.54 -23.15 1.97
C ASN A 418 -24.48 -22.29 1.15
N LYS A 419 -25.34 -22.92 0.35
CA LYS A 419 -26.24 -22.24 -0.59
C LYS A 419 -27.31 -21.39 0.13
N GLU A 420 -27.85 -21.87 1.23
CA GLU A 420 -28.89 -21.18 2.00
C GLU A 420 -28.37 -19.86 2.56
N GLU A 421 -27.17 -19.89 3.12
CA GLU A 421 -26.47 -18.72 3.65
C GLU A 421 -26.11 -17.72 2.51
N ASP A 422 -25.72 -18.22 1.35
CA ASP A 422 -25.43 -17.39 0.17
C ASP A 422 -26.67 -16.63 -0.32
N ILE A 423 -27.79 -17.32 -0.41
CA ILE A 423 -29.07 -16.71 -0.82
C ILE A 423 -29.51 -15.64 0.19
N GLU A 424 -29.44 -15.93 1.49
CA GLU A 424 -29.82 -14.97 2.52
C GLU A 424 -28.95 -13.72 2.47
N ARG A 425 -27.63 -13.88 2.48
CA ARG A 425 -26.66 -12.78 2.43
C ARG A 425 -26.79 -11.95 1.17
N THR A 426 -26.95 -12.62 0.03
CA THR A 426 -27.16 -11.97 -1.27
C THR A 426 -28.44 -11.13 -1.27
N ARG A 427 -29.54 -11.63 -0.76
CA ARG A 427 -30.78 -10.86 -0.62
C ARG A 427 -30.61 -9.65 0.28
N ARG A 428 -29.93 -9.75 1.40
CA ARG A 428 -29.64 -8.62 2.29
C ARG A 428 -28.86 -7.52 1.56
N VAL A 429 -27.85 -7.88 0.76
CA VAL A 429 -27.09 -6.92 -0.04
C VAL A 429 -27.95 -6.28 -1.12
N LEU A 430 -28.71 -7.08 -1.89
CA LEU A 430 -29.60 -6.59 -2.95
C LEU A 430 -30.69 -5.65 -2.40
N GLN A 431 -31.27 -5.99 -1.24
CA GLN A 431 -32.22 -5.11 -0.55
C GLN A 431 -31.61 -3.76 -0.20
N ARG A 432 -30.39 -3.76 0.39
CA ARG A 432 -29.67 -2.53 0.72
C ARG A 432 -29.32 -1.72 -0.53
N MET A 433 -28.94 -2.39 -1.62
CA MET A 433 -28.68 -1.73 -2.90
C MET A 433 -29.92 -1.04 -3.46
N LYS A 434 -31.08 -1.71 -3.37
CA LYS A 434 -32.37 -1.12 -3.76
C LYS A 434 -32.70 0.12 -2.91
N GLU A 435 -32.48 0.08 -1.60
CA GLU A 435 -32.71 1.21 -0.69
C GLU A 435 -31.78 2.41 -0.98
N LEU A 436 -30.57 2.15 -1.46
CA LEU A 436 -29.56 3.16 -1.78
C LEU A 436 -29.60 3.62 -3.25
N ASP A 437 -30.50 3.08 -4.06
CA ASP A 437 -30.58 3.31 -5.52
C ASP A 437 -29.26 2.99 -6.25
N LEU A 438 -28.55 1.93 -5.78
CA LEU A 438 -27.31 1.43 -6.38
C LEU A 438 -27.63 0.33 -7.38
N HIS A 439 -26.98 0.39 -8.54
CA HIS A 439 -27.26 -0.54 -9.64
C HIS A 439 -26.04 -1.40 -9.99
N LEU A 440 -26.30 -2.64 -10.41
CA LEU A 440 -25.31 -3.66 -10.72
C LEU A 440 -25.25 -3.95 -12.23
N LYS A 441 -24.08 -4.41 -12.71
CA LYS A 441 -23.90 -4.93 -14.06
C LYS A 441 -24.07 -6.44 -14.08
N LEU A 442 -25.26 -6.94 -14.40
CA LEU A 442 -25.58 -8.38 -14.36
C LEU A 442 -24.51 -9.25 -15.07
N LYS A 443 -24.06 -8.85 -16.25
CA LYS A 443 -23.03 -9.57 -17.04
C LYS A 443 -21.71 -9.79 -16.30
N LYS A 444 -21.41 -8.96 -15.30
CA LYS A 444 -20.18 -9.04 -14.49
C LYS A 444 -20.42 -9.63 -13.09
N CYS A 445 -21.67 -9.89 -12.74
CA CYS A 445 -21.99 -10.54 -11.48
C CYS A 445 -21.78 -12.06 -11.58
N ARG A 446 -21.48 -12.68 -10.45
CA ARG A 446 -21.42 -14.14 -10.27
C ARG A 446 -22.20 -14.47 -9.01
N PHE A 447 -22.96 -15.55 -9.02
CA PHE A 447 -23.85 -15.93 -7.92
C PHE A 447 -23.53 -17.34 -7.45
N GLY A 448 -23.23 -17.51 -6.17
CA GLY A 448 -23.05 -18.81 -5.50
C GLY A 448 -22.06 -19.75 -6.19
N VAL A 449 -20.93 -19.25 -6.65
CA VAL A 449 -19.91 -20.02 -7.35
C VAL A 449 -18.80 -20.48 -6.40
N GLU A 450 -18.17 -21.63 -6.70
CA GLU A 450 -17.03 -22.15 -5.93
C GLU A 450 -15.70 -21.49 -6.35
N GLU A 451 -15.65 -20.87 -7.52
CA GLU A 451 -14.48 -20.17 -8.04
C GLU A 451 -14.88 -18.77 -8.53
N VAL A 452 -14.15 -17.74 -8.10
CA VAL A 452 -14.41 -16.36 -8.52
C VAL A 452 -13.12 -15.57 -8.71
N ASP A 453 -13.12 -14.73 -9.75
CA ASP A 453 -12.09 -13.70 -9.93
C ASP A 453 -12.38 -12.49 -9.03
N PHE A 454 -11.46 -12.12 -8.16
CA PHE A 454 -11.61 -10.96 -7.28
C PHE A 454 -10.27 -10.24 -7.11
N LEU A 455 -10.24 -8.93 -7.36
CA LEU A 455 -9.05 -8.08 -7.28
C LEU A 455 -7.82 -8.65 -8.02
N GLY A 456 -8.00 -9.33 -9.14
CA GLY A 456 -6.91 -9.92 -9.94
C GLY A 456 -6.37 -11.26 -9.41
N LEU A 457 -7.06 -11.88 -8.47
CA LEU A 457 -6.80 -13.22 -7.95
C LEU A 457 -7.98 -14.13 -8.27
N ILE A 458 -7.74 -15.43 -8.32
CA ILE A 458 -8.77 -16.46 -8.33
C ILE A 458 -8.91 -16.99 -6.91
N LEU A 459 -10.10 -16.87 -6.37
CA LEU A 459 -10.46 -17.39 -5.05
C LEU A 459 -11.19 -18.72 -5.20
N ARG A 460 -10.78 -19.72 -4.43
CA ARG A 460 -11.42 -21.03 -4.26
C ARG A 460 -11.54 -21.35 -2.78
N PRO A 461 -12.38 -22.32 -2.39
CA PRO A 461 -12.44 -22.78 -1.01
C PRO A 461 -11.06 -23.19 -0.47
N GLY A 462 -10.53 -22.43 0.48
CA GLY A 462 -9.23 -22.68 1.11
C GLY A 462 -7.99 -22.32 0.27
N GLU A 463 -8.15 -21.80 -0.93
CA GLU A 463 -7.03 -21.54 -1.86
C GLU A 463 -7.14 -20.20 -2.58
N ILE A 464 -5.98 -19.63 -2.93
CA ILE A 464 -5.87 -18.49 -3.83
C ILE A 464 -4.87 -18.78 -4.95
N ALA A 465 -5.16 -18.28 -6.13
CA ALA A 465 -4.29 -18.38 -7.29
C ALA A 465 -4.20 -17.04 -8.04
N MET A 466 -3.24 -16.92 -8.93
CA MET A 466 -3.14 -15.78 -9.83
C MET A 466 -4.16 -15.90 -10.97
N ASP A 467 -4.70 -14.77 -11.43
CA ASP A 467 -5.62 -14.73 -12.57
C ASP A 467 -4.90 -15.17 -13.87
N PRO A 468 -5.35 -16.26 -14.55
CA PRO A 468 -4.73 -16.74 -15.78
C PRO A 468 -4.68 -15.70 -16.91
N THR A 469 -5.65 -14.77 -16.95
CA THR A 469 -5.67 -13.70 -17.95
C THR A 469 -4.54 -12.69 -17.72
N LYS A 470 -4.14 -12.52 -16.46
CA LYS A 470 -3.00 -11.69 -16.08
C LYS A 470 -1.67 -12.41 -16.35
N LEU A 471 -1.63 -13.72 -16.14
CA LEU A 471 -0.45 -14.54 -16.44
C LEU A 471 -0.12 -14.53 -17.93
N SER A 472 -1.10 -14.68 -18.81
CA SER A 472 -0.89 -14.58 -20.26
C SER A 472 -0.32 -13.21 -20.65
N GLY A 473 -0.81 -12.12 -20.05
CA GLY A 473 -0.27 -10.79 -20.26
C GLY A 473 1.20 -10.62 -19.85
N ILE A 474 1.66 -11.35 -18.81
CA ILE A 474 3.09 -11.38 -18.45
C ILE A 474 3.90 -12.17 -19.47
N ALA A 475 3.42 -13.33 -19.85
CA ALA A 475 4.10 -14.18 -20.83
C ALA A 475 4.40 -13.42 -22.14
N GLU A 476 3.47 -12.61 -22.59
CA GLU A 476 3.58 -11.81 -23.81
C GLU A 476 4.20 -10.42 -23.59
N TRP A 477 4.59 -10.06 -22.36
CA TRP A 477 5.14 -8.71 -22.06
C TRP A 477 6.38 -8.43 -22.88
N PRO A 478 6.42 -7.30 -23.62
CA PRO A 478 7.57 -6.97 -24.46
C PRO A 478 8.79 -6.58 -23.62
N THR A 479 9.99 -6.87 -24.14
CA THR A 479 11.22 -6.45 -23.49
C THR A 479 11.25 -4.94 -23.28
N PRO A 480 11.52 -4.47 -22.05
CA PRO A 480 11.57 -3.05 -21.75
C PRO A 480 12.59 -2.27 -22.60
N THR A 481 12.22 -1.09 -23.09
CA THR A 481 13.08 -0.20 -23.89
C THR A 481 13.52 1.04 -23.15
N LYS A 482 12.94 1.32 -21.99
CA LYS A 482 13.21 2.49 -21.13
C LYS A 482 12.87 2.21 -19.69
N VAL A 483 13.38 3.02 -18.77
CA VAL A 483 13.14 2.91 -17.31
C VAL A 483 11.64 2.85 -16.98
N LYS A 484 10.80 3.61 -17.68
CA LYS A 484 9.36 3.59 -17.46
C LYS A 484 8.75 2.20 -17.71
N ASP A 485 9.22 1.50 -18.75
CA ASP A 485 8.71 0.15 -19.08
C ASP A 485 9.12 -0.86 -18.00
N VAL A 486 10.36 -0.73 -17.47
CA VAL A 486 10.84 -1.55 -16.34
C VAL A 486 9.99 -1.30 -15.10
N ARG A 487 9.71 -0.04 -14.76
CA ARG A 487 8.84 0.29 -13.62
C ARG A 487 7.43 -0.27 -13.81
N SER A 488 6.92 -0.25 -15.03
CA SER A 488 5.64 -0.84 -15.38
C SER A 488 5.61 -2.33 -15.12
N PHE A 489 6.62 -3.06 -15.58
CA PHE A 489 6.75 -4.48 -15.36
C PHE A 489 6.92 -4.84 -13.88
N LEU A 490 7.83 -4.14 -13.18
CA LEU A 490 8.07 -4.36 -11.75
C LEU A 490 6.84 -4.07 -10.89
N GLY A 491 6.09 -3.01 -11.19
CA GLY A 491 4.86 -2.70 -10.46
C GLY A 491 3.82 -3.82 -10.60
N PHE A 492 3.67 -4.36 -11.81
CA PHE A 492 2.78 -5.49 -12.05
C PHE A 492 3.25 -6.74 -11.32
N THR A 493 4.51 -7.12 -11.47
CA THR A 493 5.07 -8.34 -10.86
C THR A 493 5.13 -8.26 -9.33
N ASN A 494 5.35 -7.07 -8.76
CA ASN A 494 5.38 -6.86 -7.32
C ASN A 494 4.03 -7.13 -6.63
N TYR A 495 2.90 -6.93 -7.32
CA TYR A 495 1.57 -7.26 -6.80
C TYR A 495 1.45 -8.76 -6.45
N TYR A 496 2.04 -9.61 -7.29
CA TYR A 496 2.00 -11.06 -7.15
C TYR A 496 3.24 -11.64 -6.43
N ARG A 497 4.10 -10.80 -5.82
CA ARG A 497 5.35 -11.25 -5.18
C ARG A 497 5.15 -12.32 -4.10
N ARG A 498 3.98 -12.34 -3.45
CA ARG A 498 3.62 -13.35 -2.46
C ARG A 498 3.49 -14.78 -3.02
N PHE A 499 3.41 -14.92 -4.33
CA PHE A 499 3.36 -16.21 -5.04
C PHE A 499 4.74 -16.66 -5.54
N ILE A 500 5.75 -15.80 -5.46
CA ILE A 500 7.05 -16.03 -6.08
C ILE A 500 8.14 -16.09 -5.01
N GLY A 501 8.77 -17.23 -4.91
CA GLY A 501 10.01 -17.37 -4.14
C GLY A 501 11.14 -16.55 -4.77
N ASP A 502 12.07 -16.07 -3.94
CA ASP A 502 13.27 -15.34 -4.36
C ASP A 502 13.02 -14.11 -5.25
N TYR A 503 11.82 -13.54 -5.19
CA TYR A 503 11.43 -12.39 -6.02
C TYR A 503 12.45 -11.25 -5.97
N SER A 504 12.97 -10.92 -4.78
CA SER A 504 13.88 -9.77 -4.61
C SER A 504 15.22 -9.95 -5.29
N ASN A 505 15.79 -11.16 -5.28
CA ASN A 505 17.04 -11.45 -5.97
C ASN A 505 16.84 -11.48 -7.49
N ILE A 506 15.76 -12.12 -7.96
CA ILE A 506 15.44 -12.18 -9.39
C ILE A 506 15.19 -10.78 -9.94
N ALA A 507 14.38 -9.96 -9.25
CA ALA A 507 14.01 -8.62 -9.69
C ALA A 507 15.13 -7.57 -9.53
N ARG A 508 16.15 -7.85 -8.72
CA ARG A 508 17.19 -6.88 -8.33
C ARG A 508 17.87 -6.17 -9.50
N PRO A 509 18.35 -6.85 -10.56
CA PRO A 509 18.96 -6.16 -11.70
C PRO A 509 18.01 -5.11 -12.31
N LEU A 510 16.74 -5.44 -12.43
CA LEU A 510 15.71 -4.57 -12.97
C LEU A 510 15.43 -3.38 -12.03
N ILE A 511 15.36 -3.62 -10.71
CA ILE A 511 15.17 -2.57 -9.69
C ILE A 511 16.35 -1.61 -9.73
N ASP A 512 17.60 -2.12 -9.80
CA ASP A 512 18.79 -1.28 -9.86
C ASP A 512 18.79 -0.36 -11.08
N LEU A 513 18.25 -0.81 -12.21
CA LEU A 513 18.13 -0.01 -13.43
C LEU A 513 17.12 1.17 -13.29
N THR A 514 16.22 1.12 -12.31
CA THR A 514 15.23 2.18 -12.07
C THR A 514 15.72 3.31 -11.18
N LYS A 515 16.92 3.21 -10.58
CA LYS A 515 17.50 4.21 -9.68
C LYS A 515 17.84 5.51 -10.43
N LYS A 516 17.71 6.66 -9.76
CA LYS A 516 17.88 8.00 -10.39
C LYS A 516 19.24 8.22 -11.04
N GLU A 517 20.29 7.63 -10.49
CA GLU A 517 21.68 7.84 -10.93
C GLU A 517 22.15 6.84 -11.99
N LYS A 518 21.32 5.86 -12.35
CA LYS A 518 21.66 4.83 -13.34
C LYS A 518 21.26 5.29 -14.74
N GLN A 519 22.25 5.34 -15.65
CA GLN A 519 21.98 5.48 -17.08
C GLN A 519 21.30 4.22 -17.60
N TRP A 520 20.39 4.41 -18.57
CA TRP A 520 19.72 3.29 -19.22
C TRP A 520 20.73 2.42 -19.98
N ASN A 521 20.88 1.18 -19.56
CA ASN A 521 21.70 0.19 -20.25
C ASN A 521 21.09 -1.20 -20.04
N TRP A 522 20.39 -1.71 -21.04
CA TRP A 522 19.81 -3.03 -21.01
C TRP A 522 20.86 -4.09 -21.35
N SER A 523 21.32 -4.87 -20.39
CA SER A 523 22.35 -5.90 -20.54
C SER A 523 21.76 -7.31 -20.47
N ALA A 524 22.57 -8.33 -20.72
CA ALA A 524 22.18 -9.73 -20.59
C ALA A 524 21.65 -10.08 -19.19
N SER A 525 22.20 -9.48 -18.12
CA SER A 525 21.73 -9.72 -16.76
C SER A 525 20.30 -9.21 -16.53
N HIS A 526 19.95 -8.08 -17.15
CA HIS A 526 18.58 -7.54 -17.10
C HIS A 526 17.61 -8.41 -17.88
N GLN A 527 18.03 -8.90 -19.07
CA GLN A 527 17.23 -9.83 -19.86
C GLN A 527 16.99 -11.15 -19.11
N THR A 528 18.04 -11.73 -18.52
CA THR A 528 17.91 -12.95 -17.72
C THR A 528 16.95 -12.77 -16.54
N ALA A 529 17.04 -11.63 -15.81
CA ALA A 529 16.14 -11.33 -14.71
C ALA A 529 14.67 -11.17 -15.18
N PHE A 530 14.48 -10.52 -16.33
CA PHE A 530 13.17 -10.33 -16.93
C PHE A 530 12.54 -11.67 -17.36
N ASP A 531 13.32 -12.52 -18.06
CA ASP A 531 12.84 -13.82 -18.54
C ASP A 531 12.58 -14.77 -17.36
N ARG A 532 13.45 -14.79 -16.35
CA ARG A 532 13.26 -15.61 -15.14
C ARG A 532 12.00 -15.22 -14.36
N LEU A 533 11.68 -13.92 -14.22
CA LEU A 533 10.42 -13.52 -13.62
C LEU A 533 9.23 -14.05 -14.42
N LYS A 534 9.27 -13.97 -15.76
CA LYS A 534 8.19 -14.52 -16.61
C LYS A 534 8.03 -16.03 -16.43
N GLU A 535 9.12 -16.77 -16.29
CA GLU A 535 9.11 -18.21 -16.03
C GLU A 535 8.52 -18.55 -14.66
N GLU A 536 8.84 -17.77 -13.60
CA GLU A 536 8.26 -17.98 -12.27
C GLU A 536 6.72 -17.76 -12.29
N PHE A 537 6.26 -16.77 -13.03
CA PHE A 537 4.82 -16.55 -13.22
C PHE A 537 4.14 -17.70 -13.99
N ALA A 538 4.83 -18.31 -14.95
CA ALA A 538 4.29 -19.42 -15.72
C ALA A 538 4.09 -20.73 -14.92
N ARG A 539 4.60 -20.78 -13.67
CA ARG A 539 4.44 -21.95 -12.77
C ARG A 539 3.07 -22.03 -12.10
N GLU A 540 2.22 -21.02 -12.28
CA GLU A 540 0.83 -20.99 -11.78
C GLU A 540 0.72 -21.39 -10.30
N ALA A 541 1.51 -20.73 -9.43
CA ALA A 541 1.52 -21.06 -8.02
C ALA A 541 0.14 -20.87 -7.35
N VAL A 542 -0.28 -21.90 -6.62
CA VAL A 542 -1.48 -21.87 -5.76
C VAL A 542 -1.01 -21.76 -4.32
N LEU A 543 -1.63 -20.89 -3.55
CA LEU A 543 -1.36 -20.71 -2.13
C LEU A 543 -2.59 -21.12 -1.30
N THR A 544 -2.33 -21.79 -0.18
CA THR A 544 -3.35 -22.12 0.80
C THR A 544 -3.71 -20.88 1.61
N LEU A 545 -5.00 -20.67 1.87
CA LEU A 545 -5.45 -19.60 2.76
C LEU A 545 -5.12 -19.96 4.21
N PRO A 546 -4.50 -19.04 4.98
CA PRO A 546 -4.14 -19.29 6.37
C PRO A 546 -5.35 -19.54 7.26
N ASP A 547 -5.31 -20.59 8.05
CA ASP A 547 -6.32 -20.98 9.04
C ASP A 547 -5.70 -20.90 10.44
N LEU A 548 -6.20 -19.98 11.29
CA LEU A 548 -5.65 -19.74 12.64
C LEU A 548 -5.84 -20.92 13.61
N ASP A 549 -6.73 -21.85 13.27
CA ASP A 549 -7.01 -23.04 14.07
C ASP A 549 -6.10 -24.22 13.71
N LYS A 550 -5.10 -24.01 12.84
CA LYS A 550 -4.12 -25.02 12.42
C LYS A 550 -2.69 -24.59 12.71
N PRO A 551 -1.76 -25.55 12.91
CA PRO A 551 -0.36 -25.25 13.11
C PRO A 551 0.28 -24.54 11.91
N PHE A 552 1.13 -23.56 12.19
CA PHE A 552 1.98 -22.90 11.21
C PHE A 552 3.43 -23.33 11.29
N ALA A 553 4.11 -23.23 10.18
CA ALA A 553 5.57 -23.24 10.12
C ALA A 553 6.06 -22.11 9.26
N ILE A 554 7.27 -21.63 9.54
CA ILE A 554 8.05 -20.77 8.64
C ILE A 554 9.33 -21.48 8.25
N ALA A 555 9.68 -21.41 6.98
CA ALA A 555 10.95 -21.85 6.50
C ALA A 555 11.72 -20.64 5.98
N THR A 556 12.93 -20.39 6.47
CA THR A 556 13.70 -19.19 6.14
C THR A 556 15.12 -19.51 5.74
N ASP A 557 15.67 -18.70 4.85
CA ASP A 557 17.04 -18.77 4.39
C ASP A 557 17.57 -17.38 4.03
N ALA A 558 18.89 -17.19 4.09
CA ALA A 558 19.52 -15.92 3.80
C ALA A 558 20.71 -16.06 2.86
N SER A 559 20.60 -15.47 1.69
CA SER A 559 21.74 -15.31 0.78
C SER A 559 22.67 -14.16 1.21
N LYS A 560 23.62 -13.82 0.38
CA LYS A 560 24.44 -12.62 0.56
C LYS A 560 23.64 -11.32 0.39
N ASP A 561 22.60 -11.33 -0.42
CA ASP A 561 21.95 -10.14 -0.95
C ASP A 561 20.49 -9.96 -0.51
N ALA A 562 19.83 -11.04 -0.07
CA ALA A 562 18.44 -11.01 0.36
C ALA A 562 18.15 -12.11 1.38
N SER A 563 17.08 -11.93 2.14
CA SER A 563 16.44 -12.95 2.96
C SER A 563 15.20 -13.47 2.25
N GLY A 564 14.98 -14.78 2.32
CA GLY A 564 13.80 -15.47 1.84
C GLY A 564 13.04 -16.15 2.97
N GLY A 565 11.74 -16.38 2.76
CA GLY A 565 10.91 -17.12 3.70
C GLY A 565 9.66 -17.66 3.04
N ILE A 566 9.11 -18.72 3.61
CA ILE A 566 7.83 -19.30 3.26
C ILE A 566 7.01 -19.47 4.52
N LEU A 567 5.78 -18.99 4.50
CA LEU A 567 4.77 -19.36 5.49
C LEU A 567 4.11 -20.65 5.01
N LEU A 568 4.08 -21.64 5.88
CA LEU A 568 3.56 -22.97 5.60
C LEU A 568 2.46 -23.32 6.59
N GLN A 569 1.48 -24.07 6.12
CA GLN A 569 0.42 -24.63 6.94
C GLN A 569 0.22 -26.11 6.61
N VAL A 570 -0.08 -26.91 7.63
CA VAL A 570 -0.32 -28.34 7.49
C VAL A 570 -1.77 -28.60 7.09
N ASP A 571 -1.98 -29.50 6.13
CA ASP A 571 -3.30 -29.97 5.74
C ASP A 571 -3.80 -31.12 6.65
N SER A 572 -4.99 -31.67 6.36
CA SER A 572 -5.58 -32.81 7.08
C SER A 572 -4.76 -34.11 6.93
N ASN A 573 -3.92 -34.21 5.91
CA ASN A 573 -3.09 -35.40 5.65
C ASN A 573 -1.70 -35.28 6.30
N GLY A 574 -1.38 -34.14 6.92
CA GLY A 574 -0.11 -33.85 7.55
C GLY A 574 0.94 -33.28 6.60
N GLU A 575 0.56 -32.87 5.38
CA GLU A 575 1.43 -32.27 4.39
C GLU A 575 1.48 -30.74 4.53
N TRP A 576 2.65 -30.15 4.33
CA TRP A 576 2.87 -28.73 4.44
C TRP A 576 2.68 -28.01 3.10
N HIS A 577 1.77 -27.04 3.05
CA HIS A 577 1.45 -26.25 1.88
C HIS A 577 1.84 -24.77 2.07
N PRO A 578 2.32 -24.09 1.01
CA PRO A 578 2.68 -22.69 1.08
C PRO A 578 1.43 -21.80 1.19
N CYS A 579 1.46 -20.85 2.14
CA CYS A 579 0.47 -19.79 2.28
C CYS A 579 0.96 -18.47 1.70
N SER A 580 2.26 -18.20 1.80
CA SER A 580 2.85 -16.96 1.31
C SER A 580 4.36 -17.10 1.19
N TYR A 581 4.94 -16.45 0.20
CA TYR A 581 6.38 -16.27 0.06
C TYR A 581 6.80 -14.88 0.52
N LEU A 582 7.99 -14.79 1.13
CA LEU A 582 8.68 -13.56 1.49
C LEU A 582 10.03 -13.52 0.80
N SER A 583 10.37 -12.41 0.21
CA SER A 583 11.72 -12.15 -0.30
C SER A 583 12.02 -10.67 -0.10
N GLN A 584 13.12 -10.34 0.60
CA GLN A 584 13.48 -8.97 0.92
C GLN A 584 14.99 -8.76 0.78
N SER A 585 15.38 -7.78 -0.05
CA SER A 585 16.79 -7.43 -0.24
C SER A 585 17.39 -6.86 1.05
N PHE A 586 18.67 -7.16 1.30
CA PHE A 586 19.42 -6.55 2.38
C PHE A 586 19.85 -5.13 2.02
N SER A 587 19.77 -4.24 2.99
CA SER A 587 20.41 -2.93 2.94
C SER A 587 21.93 -3.06 2.86
N PRO A 588 22.69 -2.01 2.50
CA PRO A 588 24.15 -2.06 2.50
C PRO A 588 24.75 -2.46 3.85
N ALA A 589 24.14 -2.05 4.97
CA ALA A 589 24.58 -2.41 6.31
C ALA A 589 24.32 -3.90 6.61
N GLU A 590 23.12 -4.41 6.30
CA GLU A 590 22.74 -5.81 6.54
C GLU A 590 23.55 -6.82 5.71
N ARG A 591 24.03 -6.42 4.53
CA ARG A 591 24.96 -7.25 3.73
C ARG A 591 26.29 -7.52 4.42
N ASN A 592 26.70 -6.61 5.32
CA ASN A 592 27.93 -6.73 6.10
C ASN A 592 27.75 -7.57 7.37
N TYR A 593 26.51 -8.01 7.67
CA TYR A 593 26.29 -8.92 8.78
C TYR A 593 26.95 -10.27 8.50
N ASP A 594 27.38 -10.95 9.54
CA ASP A 594 27.83 -12.32 9.41
C ASP A 594 26.67 -13.24 9.01
N ILE A 595 27.01 -14.48 8.65
CA ILE A 595 26.02 -15.44 8.14
C ILE A 595 24.94 -15.73 9.19
N TYR A 596 25.35 -15.84 10.46
CA TYR A 596 24.45 -16.09 11.58
C TYR A 596 23.41 -14.99 11.74
N ASP A 597 23.84 -13.74 11.73
CA ASP A 597 22.97 -12.57 11.88
C ASP A 597 22.03 -12.41 10.67
N ARG A 598 22.49 -12.72 9.46
CA ARG A 598 21.61 -12.69 8.26
C ARG A 598 20.54 -13.75 8.31
N GLU A 599 20.88 -14.97 8.72
CA GLU A 599 19.91 -16.06 8.90
C GLU A 599 18.88 -15.73 10.00
N LEU A 600 19.37 -15.19 11.13
CA LEU A 600 18.48 -14.74 12.19
C LEU A 600 17.56 -13.60 11.74
N LEU A 601 18.09 -12.65 10.97
CA LEU A 601 17.31 -11.57 10.38
C LEU A 601 16.22 -12.10 9.43
N ALA A 602 16.50 -13.16 8.68
CA ALA A 602 15.48 -13.80 7.83
C ALA A 602 14.32 -14.35 8.67
N VAL A 603 14.61 -14.99 9.82
CA VAL A 603 13.58 -15.44 10.76
C VAL A 603 12.78 -14.27 11.30
N ILE A 604 13.45 -13.20 11.77
CA ILE A 604 12.80 -11.99 12.30
C ILE A 604 11.87 -11.35 11.26
N ARG A 605 12.31 -11.24 10.02
CA ARG A 605 11.52 -10.69 8.92
C ARG A 605 10.27 -11.54 8.64
N GLY A 606 10.42 -12.86 8.65
CA GLY A 606 9.29 -13.78 8.53
C GLY A 606 8.28 -13.60 9.66
N LEU A 607 8.74 -13.57 10.91
CA LEU A 607 7.89 -13.34 12.08
C LEU A 607 7.16 -11.99 12.04
N LYS A 608 7.85 -10.92 11.63
CA LYS A 608 7.24 -9.59 11.50
C LYS A 608 6.22 -9.53 10.38
N THR A 609 6.53 -10.10 9.21
CA THR A 609 5.64 -10.09 8.04
C THR A 609 4.35 -10.85 8.30
N TRP A 610 4.44 -11.99 8.96
CA TRP A 610 3.29 -12.85 9.25
C TRP A 610 2.83 -12.77 10.71
N LYS A 611 3.13 -11.65 11.39
CA LYS A 611 2.79 -11.42 12.80
C LYS A 611 1.33 -11.68 13.10
N HIS A 612 0.42 -11.25 12.21
CA HIS A 612 -1.02 -11.37 12.37
C HIS A 612 -1.53 -12.82 12.35
N TYR A 613 -0.75 -13.77 11.81
CA TYR A 613 -1.05 -15.20 11.88
C TYR A 613 -0.33 -15.91 13.02
N LEU A 614 0.91 -15.49 13.31
CA LEU A 614 1.82 -16.26 14.16
C LEU A 614 1.77 -15.85 15.63
N ARG A 615 1.47 -14.57 15.93
CA ARG A 615 1.41 -14.08 17.30
C ARG A 615 0.11 -14.55 17.97
N GLY A 616 0.25 -15.26 19.11
CA GLY A 616 -0.90 -15.82 19.83
C GLY A 616 -1.49 -17.07 19.18
N SER A 617 -0.77 -17.71 18.22
CA SER A 617 -1.16 -19.02 17.69
C SER A 617 -1.36 -20.03 18.82
N PRO A 618 -2.43 -20.83 18.82
CA PRO A 618 -2.65 -21.88 19.81
C PRO A 618 -1.63 -23.03 19.73
N PHE A 619 -0.82 -23.06 18.67
CA PHE A 619 0.20 -24.07 18.43
C PHE A 619 1.58 -23.44 18.34
N PRO A 620 2.65 -24.15 18.82
CA PRO A 620 4.03 -23.70 18.60
C PRO A 620 4.34 -23.56 17.11
N VAL A 621 4.88 -22.41 16.72
CA VAL A 621 5.29 -22.16 15.34
C VAL A 621 6.62 -22.85 15.07
N LYS A 622 6.66 -23.76 14.11
CA LYS A 622 7.90 -24.42 13.70
C LYS A 622 8.70 -23.46 12.80
N VAL A 623 9.98 -23.28 13.12
CA VAL A 623 10.90 -22.49 12.31
C VAL A 623 11.95 -23.40 11.71
N TYR A 624 11.85 -23.66 10.43
CA TYR A 624 12.82 -24.45 9.68
C TYR A 624 13.99 -23.57 9.22
N THR A 625 15.21 -23.95 9.56
CA THR A 625 16.43 -23.23 9.19
C THR A 625 17.56 -24.21 8.85
N ASN A 626 18.42 -23.86 7.91
CA ASN A 626 19.61 -24.63 7.55
C ASN A 626 20.82 -24.33 8.49
N HIS A 627 20.74 -23.32 9.36
CA HIS A 627 21.83 -22.90 10.23
C HIS A 627 21.74 -23.51 11.62
N LYS A 628 22.55 -24.54 11.92
CA LYS A 628 22.54 -25.28 13.19
C LYS A 628 22.68 -24.39 14.43
N ASN A 629 23.48 -23.34 14.38
CA ASN A 629 23.73 -22.48 15.53
C ASN A 629 22.48 -21.71 15.98
N LEU A 630 21.48 -21.53 15.13
CA LEU A 630 20.22 -20.91 15.52
C LEU A 630 19.43 -21.74 16.52
N LEU A 631 19.63 -23.07 16.60
CA LEU A 631 19.00 -23.92 17.60
C LEU A 631 19.33 -23.49 19.04
N TYR A 632 20.52 -22.96 19.22
CA TYR A 632 21.04 -22.50 20.53
C TYR A 632 20.71 -21.03 20.84
N PHE A 633 19.98 -20.34 19.96
CA PHE A 633 19.69 -18.92 20.13
C PHE A 633 18.90 -18.60 21.39
N LYS A 634 18.05 -19.53 21.87
CA LYS A 634 17.30 -19.38 23.12
C LYS A 634 18.12 -19.70 24.39
N GLU A 635 19.35 -20.21 24.23
CA GLU A 635 20.21 -20.52 25.36
C GLU A 635 20.96 -19.25 25.82
N PRO A 636 21.36 -19.16 27.12
CA PRO A 636 22.12 -18.04 27.63
C PRO A 636 23.45 -17.87 26.87
N GLN A 637 23.62 -16.72 26.19
CA GLN A 637 24.82 -16.38 25.46
C GLN A 637 25.07 -14.87 25.50
N LYS A 638 26.31 -14.45 25.18
CA LYS A 638 26.62 -13.04 25.02
C LYS A 638 26.05 -12.53 23.69
N LEU A 639 25.00 -11.76 23.78
CA LEU A 639 24.36 -11.13 22.65
C LEU A 639 24.92 -9.73 22.42
N ASN A 640 25.07 -9.33 21.15
CA ASN A 640 25.24 -7.92 20.82
C ASN A 640 23.89 -7.17 20.94
N CYS A 641 23.90 -5.82 20.94
CA CYS A 641 22.70 -5.01 21.12
C CYS A 641 21.58 -5.35 20.11
N ARG A 642 21.94 -5.61 18.87
CA ARG A 642 21.00 -5.99 17.80
C ARG A 642 20.38 -7.35 18.05
N GLN A 643 21.18 -8.34 18.40
CA GLN A 643 20.70 -9.68 18.73
C GLN A 643 19.81 -9.66 19.98
N ALA A 644 20.14 -8.83 20.97
CA ALA A 644 19.31 -8.64 22.17
C ALA A 644 17.92 -8.07 21.79
N GLN A 645 17.87 -7.10 20.88
CA GLN A 645 16.59 -6.57 20.36
C GLN A 645 15.80 -7.65 19.63
N TRP A 646 16.44 -8.47 18.79
CA TRP A 646 15.77 -9.57 18.10
C TRP A 646 15.26 -10.67 19.04
N MET A 647 15.94 -10.87 20.20
CA MET A 647 15.43 -11.76 21.25
C MET A 647 14.09 -11.30 21.82
N LEU A 648 13.92 -9.99 22.01
CA LEU A 648 12.65 -9.41 22.45
C LEU A 648 11.56 -9.64 21.39
N ASP A 649 11.89 -9.42 20.11
CA ASP A 649 10.95 -9.69 19.01
C ASP A 649 10.52 -11.17 18.96
N ILE A 650 11.46 -12.09 19.20
CA ILE A 650 11.21 -13.55 19.22
C ILE A 650 10.40 -13.97 20.46
N GLY A 651 10.60 -13.29 21.59
CA GLY A 651 9.90 -13.60 22.85
C GLY A 651 8.39 -13.49 22.79
N ASP A 652 7.87 -12.74 21.80
CA ASP A 652 6.42 -12.61 21.55
C ASP A 652 5.77 -13.88 20.95
N TYR A 653 6.57 -14.90 20.60
CA TYR A 653 6.08 -16.09 19.88
C TYR A 653 6.51 -17.38 20.57
N ASP A 654 5.62 -18.37 20.58
CA ASP A 654 5.99 -19.75 20.95
C ASP A 654 6.62 -20.45 19.73
N LEU A 655 7.96 -20.44 19.68
CA LEU A 655 8.74 -20.95 18.55
C LEU A 655 9.42 -22.27 18.88
N LYS A 656 9.36 -23.21 17.93
CA LYS A 656 10.15 -24.43 17.91
C LYS A 656 11.11 -24.41 16.71
N LEU A 657 12.39 -24.14 16.98
CA LEU A 657 13.45 -24.16 15.97
C LEU A 657 13.73 -25.59 15.54
N VAL A 658 13.79 -25.85 14.24
CA VAL A 658 14.06 -27.16 13.65
C VAL A 658 15.14 -27.00 12.59
N HIS A 659 16.29 -27.66 12.80
CA HIS A 659 17.32 -27.69 11.78
C HIS A 659 16.96 -28.68 10.67
N VAL A 660 17.01 -28.21 9.43
CA VAL A 660 16.83 -29.03 8.23
C VAL A 660 18.04 -28.84 7.33
N PRO A 661 18.72 -29.93 6.90
CA PRO A 661 19.83 -29.80 5.96
C PRO A 661 19.41 -29.06 4.70
N GLY A 662 20.27 -28.16 4.19
CA GLY A 662 19.92 -27.30 3.05
C GLY A 662 19.44 -28.05 1.80
N LYS A 663 19.85 -29.29 1.59
CA LYS A 663 19.36 -30.15 0.48
C LYS A 663 17.89 -30.57 0.63
N GLU A 664 17.37 -30.61 1.86
CA GLU A 664 16.00 -31.03 2.19
C GLU A 664 15.05 -29.83 2.33
N LEU A 665 15.59 -28.62 2.46
CA LEU A 665 14.87 -27.35 2.40
C LEU A 665 14.65 -26.94 0.92
N ALA A 666 14.12 -27.85 0.10
CA ALA A 666 14.01 -27.65 -1.34
C ALA A 666 13.16 -26.41 -1.75
N GLY A 667 12.22 -25.99 -0.89
CA GLY A 667 11.46 -24.75 -1.08
C GLY A 667 12.27 -23.48 -0.75
N PRO A 668 12.86 -23.35 0.49
CA PRO A 668 13.64 -22.18 0.88
C PRO A 668 14.97 -22.02 0.16
N ASN A 669 15.66 -23.11 -0.21
CA ASN A 669 16.91 -23.02 -0.97
C ASN A 669 16.72 -22.46 -2.40
N ALA A 670 15.51 -22.53 -2.93
CA ALA A 670 15.15 -21.81 -4.14
C ALA A 670 14.87 -20.31 -3.88
N LEU A 671 14.90 -19.87 -2.58
CA LEU A 671 14.57 -18.52 -2.15
C LEU A 671 15.81 -17.66 -1.84
N SER A 672 16.96 -18.27 -1.65
CA SER A 672 18.22 -17.61 -1.39
C SER A 672 19.13 -17.69 -2.63
#